data_c0118c5a071721156d913540fe7d6b7c
#
_entry.id   c0118c5a071721156d913540fe7d6b7c
#
_cell.length_a   1.000
_cell.length_b   1.000
_cell.length_c   1.000
_cell.angle_alpha   90.00
_cell.angle_beta   90.00
_cell.angle_gamma   90.00
#
_symmetry.space_group_name_H-M   'P 1'
#
loop_
_entity.id
_entity.type
_entity.pdbx_description
1 polymer ?
#
loop_
_entity_poly.entity_id
_entity_poly.type
_entity_poly.pdbx_seq_one_letter_code
_entity_poly.pdbx_strand_id
1 'polypeptide(L)'
;MAIGIFFGVLALLLIVGLPVAGVFGGMALLPSVLDPQFTYGASAVVRSMFSGLDSFTLLAVPLFMVSGMIMAKGGLSEKLFNFFAYFIGNKRAGFPCAVVVTCMFYAAISGSAPATVSAVGAMTIPFLVEMGYEKIFAASIVTVAGGLGVIIPPSISYIVYSSATGTSPSDLFIAGIVPGILIGAALMFYCWIYCKRPGEDKELLMAHYKAIREKGFMKVFKESFWALLTPVIILGSIYGGIASPTEAAVISVVYGLVVCIFIYKTIPIRKIGTVFIDGAKTYVNILFVIAAATAFARCMTLLRYPQAISSAVLASVDNKILILLVMNIIMLVCGMIIDNIPNIMILTPILLPIATAVGVSPVHFGIIMTVNLAIGMVTPPMGINLFVASGMTKIPMFKLAKATIPFLAAFLISLMAIVYIPQLSLALPSLASGENLMEQIQQTEVKATTGDDLEGEVQVTDIDGEYHWNAAMSVSEATINYKIVERFAKLINARSGGKIDVTIYPSGQMGNTTEFSQGVIDGTIDIGTGMSTDLVDFLPQMAVFDMPNLFPDVDTMREVLKGDFADKLNEYNQAEGITMLGYADAGFRVLTTNKEVHQLSDLKGQNIRVMTNPYHIAYWKALGANAVSMEFTEIFMGLQQGTIDGQENPYMNIVSNNVQEVQKYIVETNHMGHVITFFMNNTLYKSLPDDVKKLVDECAADAITYGNEIADESIASYKQTCMDAGCEIITLDDDVKEQLKEKAQIVYDMVRKNLGDELVDEVLDAVDQVTEKNN
;
A
#
# COMPACT_ATOMS: atom_id res chain seq x y z
N MET A 1 6.36 26.59 15.44
CA MET A 1 5.22 26.94 16.29
C MET A 1 3.90 26.42 15.71
N ALA A 2 3.63 26.59 14.43
CA ALA A 2 2.39 26.11 13.77
C ALA A 2 2.15 24.59 13.90
N ILE A 3 3.16 23.76 13.66
CA ILE A 3 3.09 22.29 13.78
C ILE A 3 2.65 21.86 15.19
N GLY A 4 3.26 22.44 16.25
CA GLY A 4 2.92 22.11 17.63
C GLY A 4 1.48 22.50 18.00
N ILE A 5 0.99 23.64 17.49
CA ILE A 5 -0.40 24.07 17.70
C ILE A 5 -1.35 23.11 16.97
N PHE A 6 -1.06 22.74 15.73
CA PHE A 6 -1.89 21.84 14.93
C PHE A 6 -2.06 20.47 15.61
N PHE A 7 -0.97 19.82 16.00
CA PHE A 7 -1.03 18.54 16.73
C PHE A 7 -1.58 18.71 18.15
N GLY A 8 -1.38 19.87 18.80
CA GLY A 8 -1.99 20.17 20.09
C GLY A 8 -3.51 20.25 20.02
N VAL A 9 -4.05 20.90 18.97
CA VAL A 9 -5.51 20.96 18.71
C VAL A 9 -6.03 19.56 18.39
N LEU A 10 -5.36 18.80 17.53
CA LEU A 10 -5.72 17.40 17.23
C LEU A 10 -5.83 16.57 18.50
N ALA A 11 -4.80 16.59 19.34
CA ALA A 11 -4.77 15.85 20.60
C ALA A 11 -5.90 16.28 21.55
N LEU A 12 -6.13 17.59 21.66
CA LEU A 12 -7.20 18.14 22.50
C LEU A 12 -8.58 17.66 22.06
N LEU A 13 -8.89 17.69 20.75
CA LEU A 13 -10.17 17.25 20.21
C LEU A 13 -10.41 15.75 20.44
N LEU A 14 -9.36 14.95 20.31
CA LEU A 14 -9.41 13.50 20.59
C LEU A 14 -9.60 13.22 22.09
N ILE A 15 -8.91 13.95 22.97
CA ILE A 15 -9.04 13.81 24.45
C ILE A 15 -10.44 14.21 24.93
N VAL A 16 -11.05 15.23 24.31
CA VAL A 16 -12.43 15.63 24.58
C VAL A 16 -13.44 14.56 24.17
N GLY A 17 -13.01 13.56 23.37
CA GLY A 17 -13.85 12.41 22.98
C GLY A 17 -14.70 12.63 21.72
N LEU A 18 -14.31 13.55 20.87
CA LEU A 18 -14.96 13.71 19.55
C LEU A 18 -14.68 12.49 18.67
N PRO A 19 -15.63 12.10 17.79
CA PRO A 19 -15.44 10.99 16.86
C PRO A 19 -14.19 11.20 15.98
N VAL A 20 -13.31 10.20 15.92
CA VAL A 20 -12.00 10.26 15.24
C VAL A 20 -12.12 10.74 13.80
N ALA A 21 -13.09 10.18 13.02
CA ALA A 21 -13.34 10.60 11.64
C ALA A 21 -13.73 12.08 11.52
N GLY A 22 -14.55 12.58 12.46
CA GLY A 22 -14.94 13.99 12.50
C GLY A 22 -13.76 14.92 12.83
N VAL A 23 -12.89 14.47 13.74
CA VAL A 23 -11.65 15.20 14.08
C VAL A 23 -10.73 15.29 12.86
N PHE A 24 -10.49 14.18 12.15
CA PHE A 24 -9.60 14.17 10.98
C PHE A 24 -10.16 15.00 9.82
N GLY A 25 -11.45 14.84 9.49
CA GLY A 25 -12.08 15.65 8.46
C GLY A 25 -12.07 17.16 8.80
N GLY A 26 -12.35 17.51 10.06
CA GLY A 26 -12.28 18.88 10.53
C GLY A 26 -10.86 19.46 10.52
N MET A 27 -9.87 18.69 10.93
CA MET A 27 -8.46 19.11 10.90
C MET A 27 -7.92 19.23 9.47
N ALA A 28 -8.41 18.40 8.52
CA ALA A 28 -8.06 18.52 7.12
C ALA A 28 -8.62 19.81 6.49
N LEU A 29 -9.76 20.29 6.95
CA LEU A 29 -10.39 21.55 6.50
C LEU A 29 -9.82 22.78 7.20
N LEU A 30 -9.27 22.64 8.40
CA LEU A 30 -8.86 23.76 9.24
C LEU A 30 -7.87 24.72 8.54
N PRO A 31 -6.83 24.27 7.82
CA PRO A 31 -5.91 25.17 7.15
C PRO A 31 -6.58 26.07 6.10
N SER A 32 -7.49 25.54 5.28
CA SER A 32 -8.19 26.33 4.25
C SER A 32 -9.21 27.30 4.85
N VAL A 33 -9.69 27.06 6.07
CA VAL A 33 -10.54 27.99 6.81
C VAL A 33 -9.73 29.15 7.41
N LEU A 34 -8.50 28.86 7.86
CA LEU A 34 -7.61 29.85 8.47
C LEU A 34 -6.86 30.67 7.43
N ASP A 35 -6.52 30.08 6.31
CA ASP A 35 -5.84 30.70 5.18
C ASP A 35 -6.60 30.43 3.88
N PRO A 36 -7.35 31.41 3.36
CA PRO A 36 -8.09 31.26 2.11
C PRO A 36 -7.20 31.03 0.86
N GLN A 37 -5.89 31.25 0.95
CA GLN A 37 -4.94 30.96 -0.11
C GLN A 37 -4.51 29.47 -0.11
N PHE A 38 -4.80 28.76 0.96
CA PHE A 38 -4.52 27.32 1.01
C PHE A 38 -5.53 26.56 0.17
N THR A 39 -5.06 26.01 -0.96
CA THR A 39 -5.90 25.45 -2.04
C THR A 39 -6.63 24.15 -1.68
N TYR A 40 -6.26 23.46 -0.59
CA TYR A 40 -6.89 22.23 -0.15
C TYR A 40 -8.22 22.47 0.60
N GLY A 41 -9.22 22.91 -0.17
CA GLY A 41 -10.57 23.23 0.34
C GLY A 41 -11.48 22.02 0.51
N ALA A 42 -12.77 22.29 0.82
CA ALA A 42 -13.75 21.26 1.15
C ALA A 42 -13.96 20.24 0.00
N SER A 43 -13.94 20.65 -1.25
CA SER A 43 -14.07 19.75 -2.41
C SER A 43 -12.89 18.77 -2.51
N ALA A 44 -11.66 19.25 -2.31
CA ALA A 44 -10.45 18.43 -2.32
C ALA A 44 -10.44 17.44 -1.13
N VAL A 45 -10.85 17.87 0.07
CA VAL A 45 -11.00 17.00 1.23
C VAL A 45 -12.00 15.87 0.96
N VAL A 46 -13.20 16.19 0.44
CA VAL A 46 -14.22 15.18 0.12
C VAL A 46 -13.73 14.22 -0.96
N ARG A 47 -13.08 14.74 -2.01
CA ARG A 47 -12.48 13.91 -3.07
C ARG A 47 -11.46 12.94 -2.48
N SER A 48 -10.55 13.42 -1.63
CA SER A 48 -9.55 12.58 -0.94
C SER A 48 -10.18 11.55 -0.02
N MET A 49 -11.34 11.84 0.59
CA MET A 49 -12.07 10.85 1.39
C MET A 49 -12.64 9.71 0.52
N PHE A 50 -13.17 10.03 -0.65
CA PHE A 50 -13.68 9.01 -1.58
C PHE A 50 -12.56 8.17 -2.17
N SER A 51 -11.51 8.80 -2.67
CA SER A 51 -10.39 8.10 -3.27
C SER A 51 -9.64 7.20 -2.28
N GLY A 52 -9.55 7.62 -1.01
CA GLY A 52 -8.95 6.81 0.05
C GLY A 52 -9.72 5.52 0.36
N LEU A 53 -10.91 5.34 -0.17
CA LEU A 53 -11.69 4.10 -0.11
C LEU A 53 -11.67 3.29 -1.42
N ASP A 54 -11.32 3.93 -2.51
CA ASP A 54 -11.28 3.33 -3.86
C ASP A 54 -9.97 2.59 -4.08
N SER A 55 -9.81 1.49 -3.35
CA SER A 55 -8.66 0.60 -3.43
C SER A 55 -9.10 -0.85 -3.37
N PHE A 56 -8.68 -1.65 -4.35
CA PHE A 56 -8.96 -3.08 -4.40
C PHE A 56 -8.45 -3.80 -3.15
N THR A 57 -7.28 -3.43 -2.68
CA THR A 57 -6.65 -4.01 -1.47
C THR A 57 -7.51 -3.77 -0.23
N LEU A 58 -8.15 -2.60 -0.10
CA LEU A 58 -9.01 -2.27 1.04
C LEU A 58 -10.30 -3.08 1.08
N LEU A 59 -10.77 -3.67 -0.03
CA LEU A 59 -11.92 -4.57 -0.03
C LEU A 59 -11.70 -5.81 0.84
N ALA A 60 -10.45 -6.21 1.06
CA ALA A 60 -10.13 -7.31 1.98
C ALA A 60 -10.54 -7.01 3.44
N VAL A 61 -10.54 -5.74 3.87
CA VAL A 61 -10.89 -5.33 5.25
C VAL A 61 -12.31 -5.76 5.63
N PRO A 62 -13.38 -5.30 4.94
CA PRO A 62 -14.74 -5.73 5.26
C PRO A 62 -14.94 -7.24 5.14
N LEU A 63 -14.29 -7.89 4.18
CA LEU A 63 -14.41 -9.32 3.94
C LEU A 63 -13.80 -10.15 5.07
N PHE A 64 -12.57 -9.85 5.52
CA PHE A 64 -11.97 -10.54 6.68
C PHE A 64 -12.76 -10.28 7.96
N MET A 65 -13.28 -9.06 8.17
CA MET A 65 -14.11 -8.76 9.34
C MET A 65 -15.40 -9.58 9.36
N VAL A 66 -16.07 -9.68 8.22
CA VAL A 66 -17.29 -10.51 8.09
C VAL A 66 -16.95 -11.99 8.28
N SER A 67 -15.87 -12.48 7.69
CA SER A 67 -15.38 -13.85 7.89
C SER A 67 -15.12 -14.15 9.36
N GLY A 68 -14.35 -13.29 10.04
CA GLY A 68 -14.08 -13.42 11.48
C GLY A 68 -15.35 -13.46 12.31
N MET A 69 -16.35 -12.64 11.98
CA MET A 69 -17.65 -12.63 12.67
C MET A 69 -18.49 -13.89 12.42
N ILE A 70 -18.51 -14.41 11.18
CA ILE A 70 -19.15 -15.69 10.85
C ILE A 70 -18.55 -16.80 11.71
N MET A 71 -17.24 -16.85 11.77
CA MET A 71 -16.51 -17.90 12.49
C MET A 71 -16.62 -17.77 14.01
N ALA A 72 -16.69 -16.53 14.55
CA ALA A 72 -16.98 -16.28 15.96
C ALA A 72 -18.37 -16.81 16.36
N LYS A 73 -19.40 -16.40 15.62
CA LYS A 73 -20.78 -16.88 15.84
C LYS A 73 -20.92 -18.38 15.55
N GLY A 74 -20.06 -18.93 14.72
CA GLY A 74 -19.96 -20.35 14.38
C GLY A 74 -19.35 -21.23 15.46
N GLY A 75 -18.75 -20.65 16.51
CA GLY A 75 -18.15 -21.39 17.64
C GLY A 75 -16.81 -22.05 17.29
N LEU A 76 -16.07 -21.53 16.27
CA LEU A 76 -14.78 -22.12 15.87
C LEU A 76 -13.72 -21.99 16.97
N SER A 77 -13.75 -20.91 17.77
CA SER A 77 -12.81 -20.69 18.87
C SER A 77 -12.84 -21.80 19.91
N GLU A 78 -14.01 -22.34 20.25
CA GLU A 78 -14.18 -23.45 21.18
C GLU A 78 -13.53 -24.74 20.66
N LYS A 79 -13.73 -25.01 19.37
CA LYS A 79 -13.16 -26.21 18.74
C LYS A 79 -11.63 -26.15 18.66
N LEU A 80 -11.08 -25.00 18.33
CA LEU A 80 -9.63 -24.76 18.35
C LEU A 80 -9.06 -24.92 19.77
N PHE A 81 -9.69 -24.33 20.77
CA PHE A 81 -9.25 -24.44 22.15
C PHE A 81 -9.26 -25.90 22.62
N ASN A 82 -10.32 -26.65 22.39
CA ASN A 82 -10.42 -28.06 22.77
C ASN A 82 -9.32 -28.92 22.11
N PHE A 83 -8.98 -28.60 20.85
CA PHE A 83 -7.89 -29.26 20.14
C PHE A 83 -6.53 -29.00 20.81
N PHE A 84 -6.18 -27.74 21.08
CA PHE A 84 -4.90 -27.44 21.73
C PHE A 84 -4.85 -27.92 23.16
N ALA A 85 -5.94 -27.80 23.92
CA ALA A 85 -6.06 -28.32 25.28
C ALA A 85 -5.86 -29.85 25.34
N TYR A 86 -6.26 -30.58 24.29
CA TYR A 86 -6.04 -32.03 24.20
C TYR A 86 -4.53 -32.41 24.26
N PHE A 87 -3.65 -31.60 23.65
CA PHE A 87 -2.21 -31.88 23.60
C PHE A 87 -1.44 -31.37 24.82
N ILE A 88 -1.78 -30.17 25.28
CA ILE A 88 -0.95 -29.48 26.30
C ILE A 88 -1.64 -29.30 27.64
N GLY A 89 -2.92 -29.64 27.78
CA GLY A 89 -3.73 -29.41 28.99
C GLY A 89 -3.23 -30.12 30.25
N ASN A 90 -2.50 -31.23 30.09
CA ASN A 90 -1.90 -31.97 31.23
C ASN A 90 -0.58 -31.35 31.71
N LYS A 91 -0.03 -30.39 31.01
CA LYS A 91 1.23 -29.75 31.37
C LYS A 91 0.96 -28.57 32.30
N ARG A 92 1.99 -28.13 33.02
CA ARG A 92 1.95 -26.90 33.81
C ARG A 92 1.62 -25.72 32.89
N ALA A 93 0.70 -24.89 33.32
CA ALA A 93 0.14 -23.81 32.51
C ALA A 93 -0.49 -24.28 31.19
N GLY A 94 -0.87 -25.56 31.07
CA GLY A 94 -1.33 -26.13 29.80
C GLY A 94 -2.56 -25.44 29.24
N PHE A 95 -3.57 -25.21 30.05
CA PHE A 95 -4.78 -24.47 29.62
C PHE A 95 -4.53 -22.99 29.33
N PRO A 96 -3.80 -22.22 30.16
CA PRO A 96 -3.35 -20.87 29.79
C PRO A 96 -2.58 -20.79 28.47
N CYS A 97 -1.65 -21.69 28.23
CA CYS A 97 -0.92 -21.77 26.96
C CYS A 97 -1.85 -22.14 25.80
N ALA A 98 -2.82 -23.05 26.01
CA ALA A 98 -3.81 -23.39 25.00
C ALA A 98 -4.66 -22.17 24.60
N VAL A 99 -4.96 -21.25 25.53
CA VAL A 99 -5.63 -19.97 25.23
C VAL A 99 -4.76 -19.11 24.31
N VAL A 100 -3.46 -18.95 24.62
CA VAL A 100 -2.56 -18.15 23.77
C VAL A 100 -2.47 -18.73 22.36
N VAL A 101 -2.28 -20.06 22.21
CA VAL A 101 -2.24 -20.72 20.91
C VAL A 101 -3.58 -20.57 20.18
N THR A 102 -4.71 -20.67 20.90
CA THR A 102 -6.04 -20.43 20.31
C THR A 102 -6.17 -18.99 19.80
N CYS A 103 -5.68 -18.00 20.55
CA CYS A 103 -5.64 -16.61 20.09
C CYS A 103 -4.78 -16.46 18.83
N MET A 104 -3.62 -17.13 18.74
CA MET A 104 -2.76 -17.12 17.55
C MET A 104 -3.50 -17.67 16.32
N PHE A 105 -4.14 -18.83 16.44
CA PHE A 105 -4.88 -19.43 15.33
C PHE A 105 -6.14 -18.65 14.97
N TYR A 106 -6.84 -18.10 15.97
CA TYR A 106 -8.00 -17.27 15.73
C TYR A 106 -7.61 -15.92 15.13
N ALA A 107 -6.45 -15.38 15.48
CA ALA A 107 -5.85 -14.22 14.84
C ALA A 107 -5.72 -14.41 13.31
N ALA A 108 -5.22 -15.57 12.91
CA ALA A 108 -5.09 -15.96 11.51
C ALA A 108 -6.46 -16.15 10.76
N ILE A 109 -7.56 -15.90 11.44
CA ILE A 109 -8.93 -15.96 10.88
C ILE A 109 -9.56 -14.56 10.89
N SER A 110 -9.41 -13.82 12.00
CA SER A 110 -10.14 -12.57 12.23
C SER A 110 -9.41 -11.30 11.80
N GLY A 111 -8.08 -11.33 11.78
CA GLY A 111 -7.25 -10.17 11.48
C GLY A 111 -7.43 -8.96 12.43
N SER A 112 -8.10 -9.15 13.58
CA SER A 112 -8.52 -8.08 14.49
C SER A 112 -8.31 -8.45 15.95
N ALA A 113 -7.64 -7.57 16.71
CA ALA A 113 -7.38 -7.79 18.12
C ALA A 113 -8.65 -7.78 19.00
N PRO A 114 -9.55 -6.79 18.90
CA PRO A 114 -10.80 -6.79 19.67
C PRO A 114 -11.71 -7.99 19.36
N ALA A 115 -11.76 -8.41 18.10
CA ALA A 115 -12.52 -9.58 17.68
C ALA A 115 -11.95 -10.87 18.31
N THR A 116 -10.63 -11.00 18.36
CA THR A 116 -9.95 -12.13 18.99
C THR A 116 -10.21 -12.16 20.51
N VAL A 117 -10.08 -11.03 21.20
CA VAL A 117 -10.43 -10.91 22.64
C VAL A 117 -11.86 -11.34 22.89
N SER A 118 -12.80 -10.85 22.09
CA SER A 118 -14.23 -11.14 22.27
C SER A 118 -14.54 -12.61 22.01
N ALA A 119 -14.11 -13.16 20.87
CA ALA A 119 -14.45 -14.53 20.45
C ALA A 119 -13.79 -15.62 21.30
N VAL A 120 -12.49 -15.45 21.62
CA VAL A 120 -11.78 -16.42 22.44
C VAL A 120 -12.11 -16.22 23.92
N GLY A 121 -12.18 -14.97 24.37
CA GLY A 121 -12.43 -14.62 25.78
C GLY A 121 -13.79 -15.04 26.29
N ALA A 122 -14.83 -14.95 25.45
CA ALA A 122 -16.19 -15.33 25.84
C ALA A 122 -16.27 -16.78 26.35
N MET A 123 -15.47 -17.66 25.82
CA MET A 123 -15.44 -19.07 26.17
C MET A 123 -14.31 -19.39 27.17
N THR A 124 -13.09 -18.88 26.92
CA THR A 124 -11.93 -19.30 27.70
C THR A 124 -11.83 -18.68 29.09
N ILE A 125 -12.34 -17.45 29.29
CA ILE A 125 -12.32 -16.81 30.59
C ILE A 125 -13.18 -17.58 31.62
N PRO A 126 -14.47 -17.89 31.35
CA PRO A 126 -15.27 -18.73 32.26
C PRO A 126 -14.63 -20.09 32.51
N PHE A 127 -14.14 -20.74 31.44
CA PHE A 127 -13.48 -22.03 31.54
C PHE A 127 -12.25 -22.01 32.47
N LEU A 128 -11.35 -21.04 32.32
CA LEU A 128 -10.17 -20.93 33.20
C LEU A 128 -10.56 -20.67 34.67
N VAL A 129 -11.64 -19.89 34.90
CA VAL A 129 -12.18 -19.63 36.23
C VAL A 129 -12.71 -20.94 36.86
N GLU A 130 -13.44 -21.75 36.08
CA GLU A 130 -13.87 -23.10 36.52
C GLU A 130 -12.71 -24.01 36.83
N MET A 131 -11.55 -23.83 36.17
CA MET A 131 -10.30 -24.56 36.43
C MET A 131 -9.54 -24.03 37.66
N GLY A 132 -10.09 -23.09 38.41
CA GLY A 132 -9.47 -22.56 39.62
C GLY A 132 -8.50 -21.38 39.39
N TYR A 133 -8.35 -20.89 38.14
CA TYR A 133 -7.54 -19.70 37.90
C TYR A 133 -8.25 -18.42 38.33
N GLU A 134 -7.48 -17.46 38.84
CA GLU A 134 -8.05 -16.13 39.15
C GLU A 134 -8.69 -15.48 37.91
N LYS A 135 -9.91 -14.98 38.05
CA LYS A 135 -10.64 -14.34 36.96
C LYS A 135 -9.84 -13.22 36.31
N ILE A 136 -9.07 -12.46 37.11
CA ILE A 136 -8.24 -11.36 36.61
C ILE A 136 -7.07 -11.88 35.76
N PHE A 137 -6.46 -13.01 36.14
CA PHE A 137 -5.40 -13.65 35.35
C PHE A 137 -5.94 -14.18 34.02
N ALA A 138 -7.08 -14.89 34.06
CA ALA A 138 -7.74 -15.39 32.85
C ALA A 138 -8.11 -14.24 31.89
N ALA A 139 -8.64 -13.14 32.42
CA ALA A 139 -8.93 -11.95 31.64
C ALA A 139 -7.66 -11.30 31.05
N SER A 140 -6.58 -11.23 31.85
CA SER A 140 -5.31 -10.63 31.41
C SER A 140 -4.65 -11.38 30.26
N ILE A 141 -4.65 -12.72 30.31
CA ILE A 141 -4.11 -13.56 29.21
C ILE A 141 -4.84 -13.25 27.91
N VAL A 142 -6.17 -13.31 27.94
CA VAL A 142 -6.98 -13.10 26.72
C VAL A 142 -6.83 -11.68 26.21
N THR A 143 -6.78 -10.67 27.08
CA THR A 143 -6.60 -9.27 26.71
C THR A 143 -5.31 -9.06 25.93
N VAL A 144 -4.19 -9.61 26.42
CA VAL A 144 -2.89 -9.40 25.79
C VAL A 144 -2.67 -10.33 24.60
N ALA A 145 -3.02 -11.62 24.72
CA ALA A 145 -2.92 -12.57 23.61
C ALA A 145 -3.85 -12.19 22.44
N GLY A 146 -4.95 -11.50 22.71
CA GLY A 146 -5.82 -10.91 21.68
C GLY A 146 -5.10 -9.87 20.81
N GLY A 147 -4.06 -9.20 21.31
CA GLY A 147 -3.20 -8.31 20.53
C GLY A 147 -2.51 -9.01 19.35
N LEU A 148 -2.30 -10.31 19.41
CA LEU A 148 -1.81 -11.12 18.28
C LEU A 148 -2.76 -11.07 17.07
N GLY A 149 -4.04 -10.69 17.29
CA GLY A 149 -5.06 -10.58 16.26
C GLY A 149 -4.78 -9.57 15.14
N VAL A 150 -3.88 -8.62 15.36
CA VAL A 150 -3.43 -7.67 14.32
C VAL A 150 -2.00 -7.96 13.84
N ILE A 151 -1.31 -8.95 14.41
CA ILE A 151 0.09 -9.27 14.09
C ILE A 151 0.18 -10.53 13.23
N ILE A 152 -0.55 -11.59 13.61
CA ILE A 152 -0.55 -12.85 12.86
C ILE A 152 -1.41 -12.67 11.60
N PRO A 153 -0.87 -12.96 10.41
CA PRO A 153 -1.60 -12.82 9.16
C PRO A 153 -2.78 -13.82 9.02
N PRO A 154 -3.81 -13.46 8.23
CA PRO A 154 -4.00 -12.15 7.60
C PRO A 154 -4.37 -11.07 8.63
N SER A 155 -3.80 -9.89 8.46
CA SER A 155 -4.00 -8.77 9.38
C SER A 155 -4.58 -7.55 8.66
N ILE A 156 -5.66 -6.98 9.20
CA ILE A 156 -6.25 -5.75 8.68
C ILE A 156 -5.27 -4.59 8.76
N SER A 157 -4.42 -4.56 9.79
CA SER A 157 -3.40 -3.52 9.97
C SER A 157 -2.38 -3.51 8.85
N TYR A 158 -1.94 -4.69 8.40
CA TYR A 158 -1.01 -4.80 7.27
C TYR A 158 -1.66 -4.38 5.95
N ILE A 159 -2.94 -4.68 5.75
CA ILE A 159 -3.70 -4.23 4.57
C ILE A 159 -3.77 -2.70 4.52
N VAL A 160 -4.10 -2.07 5.65
CA VAL A 160 -4.18 -0.60 5.75
C VAL A 160 -2.80 0.03 5.58
N TYR A 161 -1.75 -0.54 6.17
CA TYR A 161 -0.37 -0.07 5.99
C TYR A 161 0.07 -0.21 4.52
N SER A 162 -0.20 -1.34 3.89
CA SER A 162 0.04 -1.57 2.46
C SER A 162 -0.63 -0.51 1.59
N SER A 163 -1.91 -0.22 1.84
CA SER A 163 -2.66 0.83 1.13
C SER A 163 -2.06 2.23 1.30
N ALA A 164 -1.47 2.52 2.48
CA ALA A 164 -0.86 3.81 2.78
C ALA A 164 0.56 3.97 2.21
N THR A 165 1.26 2.87 1.89
CA THR A 165 2.70 2.88 1.55
C THR A 165 3.02 2.31 0.17
N GLY A 166 2.07 1.61 -0.46
CA GLY A 166 2.33 0.81 -1.66
C GLY A 166 3.13 -0.49 -1.40
N THR A 167 3.45 -0.81 -0.13
CA THR A 167 4.17 -2.04 0.22
C THR A 167 3.30 -3.27 -0.03
N SER A 168 3.86 -4.36 -0.56
CA SER A 168 3.13 -5.60 -0.81
C SER A 168 2.44 -6.14 0.45
N PRO A 169 1.11 -6.35 0.43
CA PRO A 169 0.40 -6.95 1.58
C PRO A 169 0.81 -8.40 1.82
N SER A 170 1.21 -9.14 0.79
CA SER A 170 1.71 -10.52 0.90
C SER A 170 3.02 -10.58 1.67
N ASP A 171 3.96 -9.67 1.39
CA ASP A 171 5.25 -9.60 2.09
C ASP A 171 5.06 -9.23 3.55
N LEU A 172 4.16 -8.29 3.85
CA LEU A 172 3.79 -7.95 5.23
C LEU A 172 3.17 -9.15 5.97
N PHE A 173 2.36 -9.95 5.29
CA PHE A 173 1.79 -11.17 5.87
C PHE A 173 2.88 -12.20 6.18
N ILE A 174 3.79 -12.46 5.25
CA ILE A 174 4.92 -13.37 5.47
C ILE A 174 5.81 -12.85 6.61
N ALA A 175 6.13 -11.56 6.61
CA ALA A 175 6.96 -10.89 7.61
C ALA A 175 6.37 -10.94 9.03
N GLY A 176 5.04 -10.96 9.16
CA GLY A 176 4.34 -10.99 10.45
C GLY A 176 4.35 -12.34 11.17
N ILE A 177 4.65 -13.45 10.48
CA ILE A 177 4.59 -14.82 11.04
C ILE A 177 5.56 -15.00 12.19
N VAL A 178 6.86 -14.75 11.96
CA VAL A 178 7.91 -14.97 12.97
C VAL A 178 7.73 -14.07 14.19
N PRO A 179 7.47 -12.74 14.03
CA PRO A 179 7.10 -11.86 15.13
C PRO A 179 5.91 -12.37 15.95
N GLY A 180 4.84 -12.81 15.29
CA GLY A 180 3.65 -13.35 15.96
C GLY A 180 3.95 -14.59 16.79
N ILE A 181 4.75 -15.53 16.25
CA ILE A 181 5.19 -16.74 16.97
C ILE A 181 6.09 -16.37 18.16
N LEU A 182 7.04 -15.45 17.97
CA LEU A 182 7.94 -14.98 19.03
C LEU A 182 7.16 -14.41 20.21
N ILE A 183 6.21 -13.52 19.94
CA ILE A 183 5.36 -12.90 20.96
C ILE A 183 4.50 -13.96 21.66
N GLY A 184 3.85 -14.85 20.88
CA GLY A 184 3.06 -15.95 21.44
C GLY A 184 3.89 -16.84 22.37
N ALA A 185 5.13 -17.18 21.99
CA ALA A 185 6.05 -17.94 22.82
C ALA A 185 6.44 -17.20 24.12
N ALA A 186 6.70 -15.89 24.03
CA ALA A 186 7.00 -15.06 25.20
C ALA A 186 5.82 -14.98 26.18
N LEU A 187 4.59 -14.86 25.69
CA LEU A 187 3.38 -14.88 26.51
C LEU A 187 3.16 -16.25 27.17
N MET A 188 3.36 -17.34 26.44
CA MET A 188 3.29 -18.71 27.00
C MET A 188 4.36 -18.94 28.05
N PHE A 189 5.57 -18.43 27.85
CA PHE A 189 6.65 -18.50 28.84
C PHE A 189 6.28 -17.76 30.12
N TYR A 190 5.65 -16.57 30.04
CA TYR A 190 5.17 -15.91 31.24
C TYR A 190 4.03 -16.69 31.93
N CYS A 191 3.10 -17.29 31.19
CA CYS A 191 2.07 -18.16 31.76
C CYS A 191 2.71 -19.31 32.58
N TRP A 192 3.77 -19.93 32.04
CA TRP A 192 4.49 -20.99 32.73
C TRP A 192 5.19 -20.51 34.02
N ILE A 193 5.73 -19.28 34.03
CA ILE A 193 6.31 -18.65 35.24
C ILE A 193 5.21 -18.38 36.27
N TYR A 194 4.07 -17.79 35.84
CA TYR A 194 2.95 -17.48 36.74
C TYR A 194 2.43 -18.73 37.45
N CYS A 195 2.23 -19.82 36.71
CA CYS A 195 1.75 -21.10 37.24
C CYS A 195 2.78 -21.86 38.05
N LYS A 196 4.00 -21.33 38.29
CA LYS A 196 4.94 -21.83 39.32
C LYS A 196 4.48 -21.53 40.75
N ARG A 197 3.60 -20.54 40.95
CA ARG A 197 3.06 -20.21 42.26
C ARG A 197 2.08 -21.29 42.71
N PRO A 198 1.95 -21.56 44.01
CA PRO A 198 0.95 -22.50 44.51
C PRO A 198 -0.45 -21.92 44.23
N GLY A 199 -1.25 -22.57 43.40
CA GLY A 199 -2.55 -22.08 43.00
C GLY A 199 -3.25 -22.83 41.86
N GLU A 200 -2.51 -23.78 41.19
CA GLU A 200 -3.17 -24.69 40.24
C GLU A 200 -3.81 -25.85 40.98
N ASP A 201 -5.12 -26.01 40.91
CA ASP A 201 -5.83 -27.20 41.39
C ASP A 201 -5.59 -28.35 40.40
N LYS A 202 -4.56 -29.17 40.73
CA LYS A 202 -4.13 -30.27 39.87
C LYS A 202 -5.17 -31.37 39.72
N GLU A 203 -6.01 -31.57 40.71
CA GLU A 203 -7.05 -32.60 40.65
C GLU A 203 -8.16 -32.17 39.68
N LEU A 204 -8.59 -30.94 39.79
CA LEU A 204 -9.60 -30.33 38.90
C LEU A 204 -9.10 -30.26 37.46
N LEU A 205 -7.88 -29.78 37.26
CA LEU A 205 -7.23 -29.71 35.95
C LEU A 205 -7.13 -31.10 35.30
N MET A 206 -6.72 -32.12 36.07
CA MET A 206 -6.61 -33.49 35.55
C MET A 206 -7.97 -34.12 35.29
N ALA A 207 -9.00 -33.81 36.05
CA ALA A 207 -10.36 -34.28 35.80
C ALA A 207 -10.88 -33.77 34.46
N HIS A 208 -10.76 -32.47 34.21
CA HIS A 208 -11.18 -31.85 32.96
C HIS A 208 -10.32 -32.29 31.76
N TYR A 209 -9.01 -32.41 31.95
CA TYR A 209 -8.13 -32.97 30.91
C TYR A 209 -8.53 -34.39 30.53
N LYS A 210 -8.86 -35.24 31.51
CA LYS A 210 -9.37 -36.62 31.26
C LYS A 210 -10.67 -36.55 30.49
N ALA A 211 -11.61 -35.67 30.85
CA ALA A 211 -12.88 -35.51 30.15
C ALA A 211 -12.71 -35.09 28.65
N ILE A 212 -11.72 -34.22 28.36
CA ILE A 212 -11.37 -33.88 26.97
C ILE A 212 -10.71 -35.09 26.28
N ARG A 213 -9.87 -35.83 26.96
CA ARG A 213 -9.12 -36.98 26.42
C ARG A 213 -10.00 -38.21 26.21
N GLU A 214 -11.01 -38.42 27.04
CA GLU A 214 -11.99 -39.51 26.91
C GLU A 214 -12.83 -39.39 25.63
N LYS A 215 -12.95 -38.20 25.06
CA LYS A 215 -13.57 -38.00 23.71
C LYS A 215 -12.77 -38.71 22.61
N GLY A 216 -11.49 -39.04 22.85
CA GLY A 216 -10.58 -39.63 21.88
C GLY A 216 -10.04 -38.65 20.85
N PHE A 217 -8.79 -38.85 20.43
CA PHE A 217 -8.13 -37.95 19.44
C PHE A 217 -8.92 -37.77 18.15
N MET A 218 -9.40 -38.89 17.59
CA MET A 218 -10.08 -38.87 16.29
C MET A 218 -11.37 -38.00 16.33
N LYS A 219 -12.09 -38.00 17.46
CA LYS A 219 -13.30 -37.20 17.60
C LYS A 219 -12.95 -35.71 17.75
N VAL A 220 -12.01 -35.39 18.63
CA VAL A 220 -11.55 -34.00 18.83
C VAL A 220 -10.95 -33.44 17.54
N PHE A 221 -10.14 -34.22 16.81
CA PHE A 221 -9.58 -33.83 15.53
C PHE A 221 -10.67 -33.59 14.47
N LYS A 222 -11.63 -34.52 14.32
CA LYS A 222 -12.75 -34.34 13.36
C LYS A 222 -13.59 -33.09 13.67
N GLU A 223 -13.85 -32.82 14.94
CA GLU A 223 -14.60 -31.63 15.36
C GLU A 223 -13.83 -30.33 15.10
N SER A 224 -12.50 -30.33 15.17
CA SER A 224 -11.65 -29.15 15.00
C SER A 224 -11.06 -29.02 13.60
N PHE A 225 -11.09 -30.07 12.78
CA PHE A 225 -10.43 -30.14 11.48
C PHE A 225 -10.78 -28.97 10.58
N TRP A 226 -12.06 -28.65 10.45
CA TRP A 226 -12.48 -27.54 9.58
C TRP A 226 -12.08 -26.18 10.14
N ALA A 227 -11.99 -26.01 11.45
CA ALA A 227 -11.48 -24.80 12.05
C ALA A 227 -9.96 -24.65 11.86
N LEU A 228 -9.20 -25.75 11.99
CA LEU A 228 -7.75 -25.77 11.74
C LEU A 228 -7.39 -25.55 10.28
N LEU A 229 -8.26 -26.00 9.36
CA LEU A 229 -8.05 -25.85 7.94
C LEU A 229 -8.23 -24.40 7.45
N THR A 230 -8.98 -23.58 8.20
CA THR A 230 -9.25 -22.18 7.81
C THR A 230 -7.97 -21.35 7.56
N PRO A 231 -7.02 -21.23 8.54
CA PRO A 231 -5.77 -20.50 8.29
C PRO A 231 -4.95 -21.12 7.16
N VAL A 232 -4.98 -22.45 7.03
CA VAL A 232 -4.24 -23.16 5.97
C VAL A 232 -4.79 -22.84 4.59
N ILE A 233 -6.11 -22.76 4.43
CA ILE A 233 -6.74 -22.37 3.16
C ILE A 233 -6.39 -20.90 2.86
N ILE A 234 -6.57 -19.99 3.81
CA ILE A 234 -6.34 -18.56 3.61
C ILE A 234 -4.87 -18.30 3.28
N LEU A 235 -3.95 -18.69 4.16
CA LEU A 235 -2.53 -18.42 3.99
C LEU A 235 -1.92 -19.28 2.87
N GLY A 236 -2.37 -20.53 2.73
CA GLY A 236 -1.93 -21.42 1.66
C GLY A 236 -2.35 -20.94 0.28
N SER A 237 -3.52 -20.32 0.13
CA SER A 237 -3.94 -19.73 -1.15
C SER A 237 -3.12 -18.46 -1.49
N ILE A 238 -2.79 -17.65 -0.48
CA ILE A 238 -1.97 -16.43 -0.67
C ILE A 238 -0.51 -16.82 -0.99
N TYR A 239 0.11 -17.65 -0.15
CA TYR A 239 1.53 -18.00 -0.32
C TYR A 239 1.78 -18.99 -1.47
N GLY A 240 0.77 -19.74 -1.86
CA GLY A 240 0.80 -20.58 -3.07
C GLY A 240 0.55 -19.81 -4.37
N GLY A 241 0.35 -18.48 -4.31
CA GLY A 241 0.06 -17.66 -5.48
C GLY A 241 -1.30 -17.96 -6.14
N ILE A 242 -2.21 -18.68 -5.42
CA ILE A 242 -3.52 -19.10 -5.95
C ILE A 242 -4.55 -17.99 -5.84
N ALA A 243 -4.42 -17.14 -4.81
CA ALA A 243 -5.35 -16.05 -4.53
C ALA A 243 -4.64 -14.85 -3.89
N SER A 244 -5.10 -13.66 -4.25
CA SER A 244 -4.74 -12.41 -3.57
C SER A 244 -5.23 -12.38 -2.13
N PRO A 245 -4.72 -11.46 -1.29
CA PRO A 245 -5.30 -11.20 0.01
C PRO A 245 -6.81 -10.89 -0.03
N THR A 246 -7.27 -10.15 -1.04
CA THR A 246 -8.70 -9.82 -1.22
C THR A 246 -9.52 -11.05 -1.62
N GLU A 247 -9.05 -11.85 -2.56
CA GLU A 247 -9.71 -13.10 -2.95
C GLU A 247 -9.68 -14.14 -1.83
N ALA A 248 -8.56 -14.25 -1.11
CA ALA A 248 -8.46 -15.09 0.09
C ALA A 248 -9.47 -14.68 1.16
N ALA A 249 -9.78 -13.37 1.29
CA ALA A 249 -10.83 -12.88 2.17
C ALA A 249 -12.22 -13.34 1.70
N VAL A 250 -12.51 -13.32 0.39
CA VAL A 250 -13.75 -13.90 -0.18
C VAL A 250 -13.83 -15.40 0.09
N ILE A 251 -12.74 -16.13 -0.21
CA ILE A 251 -12.64 -17.58 0.08
C ILE A 251 -12.93 -17.85 1.55
N SER A 252 -12.39 -17.04 2.46
CA SER A 252 -12.60 -17.14 3.91
C SER A 252 -14.06 -16.96 4.30
N VAL A 253 -14.76 -15.99 3.69
CA VAL A 253 -16.21 -15.78 3.93
C VAL A 253 -17.01 -16.98 3.45
N VAL A 254 -16.79 -17.42 2.22
CA VAL A 254 -17.50 -18.56 1.63
C VAL A 254 -17.22 -19.83 2.42
N TYR A 255 -15.96 -20.11 2.73
CA TYR A 255 -15.57 -21.26 3.54
C TYR A 255 -16.22 -21.22 4.94
N GLY A 256 -16.14 -20.08 5.61
CA GLY A 256 -16.78 -19.88 6.92
C GLY A 256 -18.29 -20.14 6.89
N LEU A 257 -18.99 -19.66 5.87
CA LEU A 257 -20.42 -19.94 5.68
C LEU A 257 -20.68 -21.41 5.49
N VAL A 258 -19.93 -22.08 4.59
CA VAL A 258 -20.09 -23.53 4.33
C VAL A 258 -19.88 -24.33 5.63
N VAL A 259 -18.80 -24.04 6.35
CA VAL A 259 -18.48 -24.74 7.61
C VAL A 259 -19.52 -24.50 8.68
N CYS A 260 -19.94 -23.25 8.91
CA CYS A 260 -20.86 -22.92 10.00
C CYS A 260 -22.31 -23.33 9.71
N ILE A 261 -22.75 -23.36 8.44
CA ILE A 261 -24.13 -23.67 8.07
C ILE A 261 -24.31 -25.18 7.86
N PHE A 262 -23.43 -25.80 7.07
CA PHE A 262 -23.64 -27.18 6.62
C PHE A 262 -22.91 -28.23 7.48
N ILE A 263 -21.71 -27.89 7.98
CA ILE A 263 -20.88 -28.83 8.74
C ILE A 263 -21.17 -28.74 10.23
N TYR A 264 -20.98 -27.56 10.84
CA TYR A 264 -21.22 -27.36 12.25
C TYR A 264 -22.68 -27.07 12.60
N LYS A 265 -23.46 -26.59 11.64
CA LYS A 265 -24.90 -26.28 11.78
C LYS A 265 -25.18 -25.30 12.92
N THR A 266 -24.25 -24.39 13.17
CA THR A 266 -24.30 -23.41 14.25
C THR A 266 -25.04 -22.13 13.84
N ILE A 267 -25.03 -21.79 12.55
CA ILE A 267 -25.71 -20.62 12.00
C ILE A 267 -26.87 -21.09 11.09
N PRO A 268 -28.14 -20.83 11.46
CA PRO A 268 -29.28 -21.12 10.58
C PRO A 268 -29.25 -20.22 9.34
N ILE A 269 -29.58 -20.73 8.17
CA ILE A 269 -29.61 -20.00 6.88
C ILE A 269 -30.42 -18.69 7.01
N ARG A 270 -31.54 -18.70 7.75
CA ARG A 270 -32.38 -17.50 7.97
C ARG A 270 -31.67 -16.36 8.71
N LYS A 271 -30.58 -16.64 9.43
CA LYS A 271 -29.81 -15.64 10.21
C LYS A 271 -28.60 -15.11 9.46
N ILE A 272 -28.30 -15.58 8.24
CA ILE A 272 -27.14 -15.13 7.45
C ILE A 272 -27.20 -13.61 7.24
N GLY A 273 -28.34 -13.07 6.81
CA GLY A 273 -28.52 -11.62 6.62
C GLY A 273 -28.22 -10.82 7.87
N THR A 274 -28.59 -11.32 9.06
CA THR A 274 -28.29 -10.65 10.34
C THR A 274 -26.78 -10.65 10.61
N VAL A 275 -26.08 -11.72 10.27
CA VAL A 275 -24.62 -11.80 10.46
C VAL A 275 -23.90 -10.78 9.57
N PHE A 276 -24.32 -10.64 8.29
CA PHE A 276 -23.78 -9.64 7.39
C PHE A 276 -24.09 -8.20 7.84
N ILE A 277 -25.32 -7.94 8.30
CA ILE A 277 -25.71 -6.61 8.82
C ILE A 277 -24.88 -6.25 10.05
N ASP A 278 -24.68 -7.20 10.98
CA ASP A 278 -23.83 -6.95 12.16
C ASP A 278 -22.37 -6.71 11.76
N GLY A 279 -21.89 -7.45 10.75
CA GLY A 279 -20.58 -7.21 10.12
C GLY A 279 -20.50 -5.80 9.56
N ALA A 280 -21.46 -5.41 8.72
CA ALA A 280 -21.52 -4.09 8.10
C ALA A 280 -21.47 -2.95 9.14
N LYS A 281 -22.23 -3.06 10.23
CA LYS A 281 -22.20 -2.06 11.31
C LYS A 281 -20.82 -1.90 11.94
N THR A 282 -20.01 -2.94 11.92
CA THR A 282 -18.67 -2.91 12.50
C THR A 282 -17.67 -2.26 11.55
N TYR A 283 -17.65 -2.67 10.26
CA TYR A 283 -16.64 -2.18 9.34
C TYR A 283 -16.93 -0.81 8.73
N VAL A 284 -18.20 -0.40 8.60
CA VAL A 284 -18.56 0.92 8.05
C VAL A 284 -17.91 2.07 8.83
N ASN A 285 -17.88 1.99 10.16
CA ASN A 285 -17.20 2.99 10.97
C ASN A 285 -15.70 3.04 10.70
N ILE A 286 -15.07 1.91 10.45
CA ILE A 286 -13.64 1.82 10.15
C ILE A 286 -13.35 2.44 8.77
N LEU A 287 -14.15 2.11 7.75
CA LEU A 287 -14.00 2.70 6.42
C LEU A 287 -14.16 4.22 6.46
N PHE A 288 -15.12 4.73 7.22
CA PHE A 288 -15.30 6.18 7.36
C PHE A 288 -14.10 6.85 8.05
N VAL A 289 -13.47 6.18 9.02
CA VAL A 289 -12.24 6.66 9.65
C VAL A 289 -11.07 6.63 8.66
N ILE A 290 -10.93 5.57 7.85
CA ILE A 290 -9.90 5.49 6.80
C ILE A 290 -10.07 6.65 5.82
N ALA A 291 -11.28 6.89 5.30
CA ALA A 291 -11.56 8.01 4.40
C ALA A 291 -11.11 9.36 4.97
N ALA A 292 -11.54 9.67 6.20
CA ALA A 292 -11.18 10.92 6.86
C ALA A 292 -9.67 11.04 7.15
N ALA A 293 -9.03 9.92 7.51
CA ALA A 293 -7.59 9.87 7.78
C ALA A 293 -6.77 10.05 6.49
N THR A 294 -7.22 9.56 5.34
CA THR A 294 -6.58 9.81 4.05
C THR A 294 -6.60 11.30 3.71
N ALA A 295 -7.75 11.96 3.84
CA ALA A 295 -7.84 13.40 3.62
C ALA A 295 -6.95 14.20 4.58
N PHE A 296 -6.88 13.80 5.86
CA PHE A 296 -6.02 14.41 6.86
C PHE A 296 -4.52 14.21 6.53
N ALA A 297 -4.12 12.99 6.14
CA ALA A 297 -2.74 12.69 5.76
C ALA A 297 -2.31 13.54 4.55
N ARG A 298 -3.19 13.68 3.55
CA ARG A 298 -2.95 14.54 2.38
C ARG A 298 -2.79 16.02 2.76
N CYS A 299 -3.65 16.51 3.64
CA CYS A 299 -3.53 17.87 4.19
C CYS A 299 -2.17 18.08 4.87
N MET A 300 -1.74 17.14 5.72
CA MET A 300 -0.42 17.23 6.38
C MET A 300 0.73 17.20 5.38
N THR A 301 0.61 16.41 4.31
CA THR A 301 1.61 16.32 3.24
C THR A 301 1.74 17.66 2.52
N LEU A 302 0.62 18.31 2.17
CA LEU A 302 0.61 19.66 1.56
C LEU A 302 1.17 20.74 2.48
N LEU A 303 0.97 20.61 3.80
CA LEU A 303 1.57 21.49 4.80
C LEU A 303 3.06 21.18 5.06
N ARG A 304 3.65 20.19 4.39
CA ARG A 304 5.04 19.72 4.55
C ARG A 304 5.41 19.33 5.99
N TYR A 305 4.42 18.98 6.82
CA TYR A 305 4.66 18.61 8.21
C TYR A 305 5.52 17.35 8.37
N PRO A 306 5.31 16.27 7.58
CA PRO A 306 6.16 15.09 7.62
C PRO A 306 7.63 15.41 7.36
N GLN A 307 7.92 16.21 6.33
CA GLN A 307 9.28 16.61 5.94
C GLN A 307 9.93 17.49 7.01
N ALA A 308 9.22 18.48 7.51
CA ALA A 308 9.71 19.36 8.57
C ALA A 308 10.04 18.59 9.86
N ILE A 309 9.21 17.61 10.22
CA ILE A 309 9.45 16.73 11.38
C ILE A 309 10.65 15.82 11.12
N SER A 310 10.71 15.21 9.95
CA SER A 310 11.82 14.32 9.56
C SER A 310 13.15 15.04 9.57
N SER A 311 13.25 16.20 8.93
CA SER A 311 14.47 17.02 8.91
C SER A 311 14.89 17.46 10.32
N ALA A 312 13.94 17.87 11.17
CA ALA A 312 14.24 18.26 12.54
C ALA A 312 14.75 17.09 13.39
N VAL A 313 14.20 15.89 13.22
CA VAL A 313 14.65 14.68 13.92
C VAL A 313 16.04 14.26 13.46
N LEU A 314 16.26 14.17 12.15
CA LEU A 314 17.55 13.75 11.57
C LEU A 314 18.67 14.76 11.86
N ALA A 315 18.37 16.06 11.89
CA ALA A 315 19.34 17.09 12.28
C ALA A 315 19.69 17.07 13.78
N SER A 316 18.80 16.53 14.62
CA SER A 316 18.97 16.54 16.07
C SER A 316 19.59 15.26 16.63
N VAL A 317 19.54 14.15 15.90
CA VAL A 317 19.93 12.81 16.40
C VAL A 317 20.59 12.01 15.29
N ASP A 318 21.90 11.74 15.43
CA ASP A 318 22.68 10.94 14.46
C ASP A 318 22.66 9.41 14.74
N ASN A 319 22.00 8.99 15.80
CA ASN A 319 22.03 7.60 16.24
C ASN A 319 20.75 6.83 15.83
N LYS A 320 20.85 5.91 14.88
CA LYS A 320 19.77 5.01 14.41
C LYS A 320 19.01 4.36 15.58
N ILE A 321 19.71 3.84 16.59
CA ILE A 321 19.09 3.15 17.73
C ILE A 321 18.20 4.13 18.52
N LEU A 322 18.68 5.35 18.74
CA LEU A 322 17.92 6.36 19.46
C LEU A 322 16.72 6.88 18.67
N ILE A 323 16.87 7.07 17.35
CA ILE A 323 15.77 7.45 16.46
C ILE A 323 14.67 6.41 16.53
N LEU A 324 15.00 5.11 16.34
CA LEU A 324 14.03 4.03 16.42
C LEU A 324 13.36 3.92 17.80
N LEU A 325 14.11 4.16 18.88
CA LEU A 325 13.54 4.17 20.23
C LEU A 325 12.52 5.29 20.40
N VAL A 326 12.85 6.51 19.97
CA VAL A 326 11.94 7.68 20.04
C VAL A 326 10.69 7.42 19.21
N MET A 327 10.83 6.90 17.98
CA MET A 327 9.68 6.54 17.13
C MET A 327 8.79 5.50 17.82
N ASN A 328 9.39 4.48 18.45
CA ASN A 328 8.64 3.47 19.19
C ASN A 328 7.87 4.05 20.39
N ILE A 329 8.44 5.03 21.09
CA ILE A 329 7.76 5.73 22.20
C ILE A 329 6.58 6.54 21.66
N ILE A 330 6.75 7.26 20.55
CA ILE A 330 5.67 8.02 19.90
C ILE A 330 4.53 7.08 19.48
N MET A 331 4.84 6.01 18.77
CA MET A 331 3.84 5.02 18.34
C MET A 331 3.10 4.40 19.54
N LEU A 332 3.82 4.07 20.62
CA LEU A 332 3.22 3.51 21.82
C LEU A 332 2.24 4.49 22.46
N VAL A 333 2.65 5.75 22.63
CA VAL A 333 1.80 6.80 23.23
C VAL A 333 0.56 7.04 22.37
N CYS A 334 0.71 7.14 21.04
CA CYS A 334 -0.44 7.26 20.13
C CYS A 334 -1.35 6.04 20.18
N GLY A 335 -0.79 4.83 20.20
CA GLY A 335 -1.53 3.56 20.30
C GLY A 335 -2.30 3.38 21.62
N MET A 336 -1.89 4.06 22.69
CA MET A 336 -2.63 4.08 23.96
C MET A 336 -3.91 4.93 23.88
N ILE A 337 -4.00 5.87 22.93
CA ILE A 337 -5.08 6.87 22.84
C ILE A 337 -6.01 6.59 21.66
N ILE A 338 -5.45 6.17 20.52
CA ILE A 338 -6.17 5.99 19.25
C ILE A 338 -6.07 4.52 18.83
N ASP A 339 -7.09 4.04 18.10
CA ASP A 339 -7.07 2.68 17.52
C ASP A 339 -5.95 2.49 16.49
N ASN A 340 -5.61 1.25 16.22
CA ASN A 340 -4.51 0.84 15.35
C ASN A 340 -4.65 1.42 13.92
N ILE A 341 -5.82 1.28 13.31
CA ILE A 341 -6.05 1.68 11.92
C ILE A 341 -5.84 3.18 11.70
N PRO A 342 -6.49 4.09 12.47
CA PRO A 342 -6.22 5.52 12.35
C PRO A 342 -4.76 5.90 12.62
N ASN A 343 -4.11 5.24 13.58
CA ASN A 343 -2.70 5.49 13.89
C ASN A 343 -1.79 5.13 12.72
N ILE A 344 -2.01 4.02 12.04
CA ILE A 344 -1.26 3.63 10.84
C ILE A 344 -1.39 4.74 9.78
N MET A 345 -2.60 5.18 9.49
CA MET A 345 -2.84 6.20 8.45
C MET A 345 -2.18 7.55 8.75
N ILE A 346 -2.08 7.94 10.04
CA ILE A 346 -1.49 9.23 10.46
C ILE A 346 0.01 9.13 10.59
N LEU A 347 0.50 8.09 11.27
CA LEU A 347 1.91 8.00 11.65
C LEU A 347 2.79 7.52 10.51
N THR A 348 2.24 6.73 9.57
CA THR A 348 3.01 6.21 8.44
C THR A 348 3.63 7.33 7.60
N PRO A 349 2.90 8.34 7.08
CA PRO A 349 3.50 9.39 6.27
C PRO A 349 4.51 10.25 7.03
N ILE A 350 4.44 10.28 8.37
CA ILE A 350 5.37 11.05 9.22
C ILE A 350 6.63 10.22 9.54
N LEU A 351 6.45 8.98 9.94
CA LEU A 351 7.53 8.16 10.52
C LEU A 351 8.25 7.29 9.48
N LEU A 352 7.58 6.87 8.41
CA LEU A 352 8.22 6.04 7.37
C LEU A 352 9.40 6.74 6.69
N PRO A 353 9.31 8.04 6.29
CA PRO A 353 10.46 8.74 5.73
C PRO A 353 11.67 8.80 6.70
N ILE A 354 11.42 8.94 7.99
CA ILE A 354 12.49 8.92 9.02
C ILE A 354 13.10 7.52 9.10
N ALA A 355 12.26 6.48 9.10
CA ALA A 355 12.71 5.09 9.18
C ALA A 355 13.56 4.69 7.97
N THR A 356 13.11 5.05 6.76
CA THR A 356 13.84 4.76 5.51
C THR A 356 15.16 5.53 5.42
N ALA A 357 15.19 6.80 5.86
CA ALA A 357 16.40 7.60 5.92
C ALA A 357 17.49 7.00 6.83
N VAL A 358 17.11 6.22 7.86
CA VAL A 358 18.06 5.48 8.72
C VAL A 358 18.24 4.03 8.31
N GLY A 359 17.85 3.65 7.10
CA GLY A 359 18.07 2.31 6.54
C GLY A 359 17.16 1.24 7.15
N VAL A 360 15.87 1.54 7.35
CA VAL A 360 14.84 0.57 7.74
C VAL A 360 13.90 0.32 6.56
N SER A 361 13.77 -0.94 6.13
CA SER A 361 12.90 -1.26 5.00
C SER A 361 11.43 -0.99 5.33
N PRO A 362 10.60 -0.57 4.35
CA PRO A 362 9.16 -0.34 4.57
C PRO A 362 8.42 -1.55 5.14
N VAL A 363 8.75 -2.77 4.69
CA VAL A 363 8.17 -4.02 5.22
C VAL A 363 8.50 -4.18 6.70
N HIS A 364 9.77 -4.04 7.08
CA HIS A 364 10.20 -4.15 8.48
C HIS A 364 9.54 -3.09 9.36
N PHE A 365 9.47 -1.85 8.87
CA PHE A 365 8.81 -0.77 9.60
C PHE A 365 7.31 -1.01 9.80
N GLY A 366 6.62 -1.58 8.81
CA GLY A 366 5.21 -1.98 8.93
C GLY A 366 4.98 -3.01 10.04
N ILE A 367 5.91 -3.96 10.20
CA ILE A 367 5.88 -4.93 11.31
C ILE A 367 6.12 -4.23 12.65
N ILE A 368 7.15 -3.39 12.75
CA ILE A 368 7.44 -2.62 13.98
C ILE A 368 6.22 -1.81 14.42
N MET A 369 5.65 -1.05 13.49
CA MET A 369 4.48 -0.19 13.74
C MET A 369 3.28 -1.01 14.23
N THR A 370 2.94 -2.09 13.53
CA THR A 370 1.79 -2.93 13.89
C THR A 370 1.96 -3.58 15.25
N VAL A 371 3.15 -4.12 15.55
CA VAL A 371 3.46 -4.74 16.85
C VAL A 371 3.41 -3.71 17.98
N ASN A 372 3.97 -2.52 17.74
CA ASN A 372 3.98 -1.44 18.72
C ASN A 372 2.56 -0.96 19.04
N LEU A 373 1.75 -0.69 18.02
CA LEU A 373 0.37 -0.27 18.19
C LEU A 373 -0.51 -1.36 18.84
N ALA A 374 -0.23 -2.64 18.59
CA ALA A 374 -0.88 -3.75 19.29
C ALA A 374 -0.61 -3.72 20.79
N ILE A 375 0.57 -3.31 21.24
CA ILE A 375 0.89 -3.08 22.66
C ILE A 375 0.05 -1.88 23.17
N GLY A 376 -0.09 -0.81 22.40
CA GLY A 376 -0.94 0.32 22.72
C GLY A 376 -2.40 -0.09 23.02
N MET A 377 -2.96 -1.02 22.21
CA MET A 377 -4.34 -1.52 22.39
C MET A 377 -4.58 -2.25 23.73
N VAL A 378 -3.54 -2.67 24.43
CA VAL A 378 -3.60 -3.33 25.74
C VAL A 378 -3.04 -2.47 26.87
N THR A 379 -2.75 -1.19 26.59
CA THR A 379 -2.14 -0.23 27.53
C THR A 379 -3.10 0.93 27.83
N PRO A 380 -3.27 1.34 29.12
CA PRO A 380 -4.07 2.53 29.47
C PRO A 380 -3.49 3.80 28.80
N PRO A 381 -4.30 4.90 28.59
CA PRO A 381 -5.63 5.16 29.15
C PRO A 381 -6.81 4.55 28.38
N MET A 382 -6.70 4.38 27.05
CA MET A 382 -7.83 3.86 26.27
C MET A 382 -7.79 2.32 26.15
N GLY A 383 -6.77 1.74 25.59
CA GLY A 383 -6.55 0.31 25.45
C GLY A 383 -7.78 -0.49 25.02
N ILE A 384 -8.14 -0.51 23.75
CA ILE A 384 -9.40 -1.09 23.24
C ILE A 384 -9.63 -2.53 23.71
N ASN A 385 -8.59 -3.35 23.74
CA ASN A 385 -8.69 -4.73 24.23
C ASN A 385 -9.01 -4.77 25.73
N LEU A 386 -8.50 -3.83 26.51
CA LEU A 386 -8.84 -3.69 27.94
C LEU A 386 -10.33 -3.36 28.12
N PHE A 387 -10.89 -2.48 27.27
CA PHE A 387 -12.31 -2.16 27.30
C PHE A 387 -13.18 -3.38 26.96
N VAL A 388 -12.84 -4.11 25.91
CA VAL A 388 -13.56 -5.33 25.52
C VAL A 388 -13.54 -6.35 26.67
N ALA A 389 -12.38 -6.65 27.20
CA ALA A 389 -12.23 -7.63 28.29
C ALA A 389 -12.89 -7.14 29.60
N SER A 390 -12.80 -5.86 29.94
CA SER A 390 -13.48 -5.25 31.08
C SER A 390 -15.01 -5.35 30.93
N GLY A 391 -15.52 -5.06 29.74
CA GLY A 391 -16.96 -5.18 29.41
C GLY A 391 -17.49 -6.60 29.60
N MET A 392 -16.72 -7.60 29.16
CA MET A 392 -17.07 -9.02 29.26
C MET A 392 -16.99 -9.55 30.72
N THR A 393 -15.95 -9.17 31.45
CA THR A 393 -15.65 -9.72 32.78
C THR A 393 -16.24 -8.90 33.93
N LYS A 394 -16.63 -7.64 33.67
CA LYS A 394 -17.01 -6.65 34.67
C LYS A 394 -15.89 -6.32 35.67
N ILE A 395 -14.63 -6.63 35.32
CA ILE A 395 -13.47 -6.19 36.10
C ILE A 395 -13.18 -4.73 35.72
N PRO A 396 -12.96 -3.83 36.70
CA PRO A 396 -12.60 -2.44 36.40
C PRO A 396 -11.33 -2.39 35.52
N MET A 397 -11.35 -1.59 34.45
CA MET A 397 -10.31 -1.53 33.44
C MET A 397 -8.92 -1.28 34.04
N PHE A 398 -8.76 -0.33 34.97
CA PHE A 398 -7.47 -0.05 35.61
C PHE A 398 -6.95 -1.22 36.46
N LYS A 399 -7.85 -2.01 37.09
CA LYS A 399 -7.46 -3.21 37.81
C LYS A 399 -6.97 -4.29 36.86
N LEU A 400 -7.64 -4.46 35.71
CA LEU A 400 -7.23 -5.37 34.66
C LEU A 400 -5.89 -4.93 34.05
N ALA A 401 -5.73 -3.65 33.71
CA ALA A 401 -4.50 -3.08 33.18
C ALA A 401 -3.28 -3.32 34.09
N LYS A 402 -3.47 -3.22 35.41
CA LYS A 402 -2.40 -3.52 36.37
C LYS A 402 -1.98 -4.99 36.33
N ALA A 403 -2.91 -5.88 36.09
CA ALA A 403 -2.64 -7.32 35.98
C ALA A 403 -2.03 -7.72 34.64
N THR A 404 -2.18 -6.91 33.58
CA THR A 404 -1.55 -7.16 32.27
C THR A 404 -0.08 -6.73 32.22
N ILE A 405 0.44 -5.93 33.16
CA ILE A 405 1.80 -5.38 33.14
C ILE A 405 2.89 -6.45 32.88
N PRO A 406 2.89 -7.61 33.54
CA PRO A 406 3.94 -8.61 33.28
C PRO A 406 3.87 -9.23 31.86
N PHE A 407 2.66 -9.36 31.29
CA PHE A 407 2.47 -9.78 29.92
C PHE A 407 2.94 -8.70 28.95
N LEU A 408 2.68 -7.43 29.27
CA LEU A 408 3.17 -6.28 28.50
C LEU A 408 4.71 -6.22 28.48
N ALA A 409 5.36 -6.55 29.61
CA ALA A 409 6.82 -6.62 29.66
C ALA A 409 7.36 -7.68 28.68
N ALA A 410 6.76 -8.87 28.61
CA ALA A 410 7.12 -9.89 27.65
C ALA A 410 6.90 -9.43 26.20
N PHE A 411 5.81 -8.71 25.93
CA PHE A 411 5.49 -8.16 24.63
C PHE A 411 6.49 -7.05 24.21
N LEU A 412 6.84 -6.14 25.13
CA LEU A 412 7.83 -5.07 24.89
C LEU A 412 9.23 -5.63 24.63
N ILE A 413 9.65 -6.68 25.37
CA ILE A 413 10.93 -7.35 25.11
C ILE A 413 10.94 -7.94 23.69
N SER A 414 9.84 -8.58 23.29
CA SER A 414 9.71 -9.12 21.94
C SER A 414 9.72 -8.01 20.87
N LEU A 415 9.07 -6.87 21.13
CA LEU A 415 9.11 -5.70 20.25
C LEU A 415 10.54 -5.18 20.08
N MET A 416 11.29 -5.02 21.19
CA MET A 416 12.68 -4.58 21.11
C MET A 416 13.56 -5.55 20.31
N ALA A 417 13.36 -6.85 20.47
CA ALA A 417 14.04 -7.85 19.64
C ALA A 417 13.69 -7.68 18.16
N ILE A 418 12.42 -7.48 17.83
CA ILE A 418 11.97 -7.26 16.44
C ILE A 418 12.58 -5.97 15.87
N VAL A 419 12.56 -4.87 16.60
CA VAL A 419 13.07 -3.55 16.15
C VAL A 419 14.56 -3.62 15.79
N TYR A 420 15.37 -4.30 16.61
CA TYR A 420 16.82 -4.29 16.44
C TYR A 420 17.40 -5.54 15.76
N ILE A 421 16.55 -6.52 15.42
CA ILE A 421 16.92 -7.74 14.68
C ILE A 421 16.01 -7.84 13.44
N PRO A 422 16.34 -7.13 12.33
CA PRO A 422 15.50 -7.10 11.11
C PRO A 422 15.23 -8.50 10.54
N GLN A 423 16.14 -9.45 10.74
CA GLN A 423 16.01 -10.83 10.29
C GLN A 423 14.72 -11.50 10.81
N LEU A 424 14.23 -11.10 12.00
CA LEU A 424 12.97 -11.64 12.54
C LEU A 424 11.74 -11.29 11.68
N SER A 425 11.80 -10.22 10.92
CA SER A 425 10.73 -9.79 10.01
C SER A 425 11.04 -10.12 8.55
N LEU A 426 12.30 -9.99 8.13
CA LEU A 426 12.69 -10.06 6.71
C LEU A 426 13.14 -11.43 6.25
N ALA A 427 13.52 -12.37 7.15
CA ALA A 427 14.05 -13.67 6.74
C ALA A 427 13.05 -14.51 5.93
N LEU A 428 11.77 -14.53 6.30
CA LEU A 428 10.77 -15.28 5.53
C LEU A 428 10.40 -14.64 4.19
N PRO A 429 10.18 -13.31 4.10
CA PRO A 429 10.02 -12.64 2.81
C PRO A 429 11.19 -12.88 1.85
N SER A 430 12.44 -12.71 2.31
CA SER A 430 13.63 -12.96 1.48
C SER A 430 13.74 -14.40 1.00
N LEU A 431 13.38 -15.38 1.84
CA LEU A 431 13.32 -16.78 1.43
C LEU A 431 12.23 -17.06 0.40
N ALA A 432 11.11 -16.35 0.47
CA ALA A 432 10.00 -16.50 -0.45
C ALA A 432 10.27 -15.84 -1.81
N SER A 433 10.96 -14.69 -1.84
CA SER A 433 11.35 -13.99 -3.07
C SER A 433 12.63 -14.57 -3.71
N GLY A 434 13.39 -15.39 -2.99
CA GLY A 434 14.70 -15.89 -3.45
C GLY A 434 15.83 -14.84 -3.36
N GLU A 435 15.58 -13.68 -2.78
CA GLU A 435 16.54 -12.60 -2.62
C GLU A 435 17.51 -12.84 -1.46
N ASN A 436 18.72 -12.27 -1.59
CA ASN A 436 19.70 -12.38 -0.52
C ASN A 436 19.37 -11.39 0.62
N LEU A 437 18.98 -11.91 1.78
CA LEU A 437 18.62 -11.13 2.96
C LEU A 437 19.66 -10.05 3.32
N MET A 438 20.95 -10.34 3.18
CA MET A 438 22.02 -9.39 3.49
C MET A 438 22.11 -8.25 2.46
N GLU A 439 21.79 -8.52 1.21
CA GLU A 439 21.73 -7.51 0.16
C GLU A 439 20.53 -6.58 0.33
N GLN A 440 19.36 -7.10 0.68
CA GLN A 440 18.18 -6.27 1.02
C GLN A 440 18.46 -5.30 2.17
N ILE A 441 19.14 -5.78 3.22
CA ILE A 441 19.50 -4.93 4.37
C ILE A 441 20.56 -3.89 3.97
N GLN A 442 21.55 -4.26 3.15
CA GLN A 442 22.62 -3.35 2.69
C GLN A 442 22.15 -2.34 1.64
N GLN A 443 21.30 -2.73 0.70
CA GLN A 443 20.74 -1.81 -0.31
C GLN A 443 19.90 -0.71 0.33
N THR A 444 19.23 -0.99 1.44
CA THR A 444 18.49 0.02 2.20
C THR A 444 19.43 1.01 2.91
N GLU A 445 20.65 0.59 3.27
CA GLU A 445 21.68 1.46 3.87
C GLU A 445 22.44 2.31 2.85
N VAL A 446 22.63 1.82 1.62
CA VAL A 446 23.39 2.51 0.55
C VAL A 446 22.56 3.63 -0.11
N LYS A 447 21.21 3.48 -0.21
CA LYS A 447 20.33 4.53 -0.78
C LYS A 447 20.38 5.87 -0.04
N ALA A 448 20.89 5.90 1.19
CA ALA A 448 21.00 7.14 2.00
C ALA A 448 22.22 8.02 1.66
N THR A 449 23.13 7.60 0.75
CA THR A 449 24.45 8.24 0.60
C THR A 449 24.88 8.62 -0.83
N THR A 450 24.10 8.32 -1.85
CA THR A 450 24.47 8.71 -3.23
C THR A 450 23.56 9.82 -3.75
N GLY A 451 23.91 11.06 -3.46
CA GLY A 451 23.46 12.20 -4.26
C GLY A 451 24.22 12.20 -5.58
N ASP A 452 23.53 12.18 -6.72
CA ASP A 452 24.13 12.59 -8.00
C ASP A 452 24.54 14.04 -7.84
N ASP A 453 25.84 14.30 -7.79
CA ASP A 453 26.39 15.65 -7.78
C ASP A 453 26.13 16.27 -9.16
N LEU A 454 25.64 17.52 -9.16
CA LEU A 454 25.56 18.32 -10.37
C LEU A 454 26.99 18.53 -10.89
N GLU A 455 27.40 17.84 -11.94
CA GLU A 455 28.69 18.06 -12.57
C GLU A 455 28.71 19.43 -13.28
N GLY A 456 29.58 20.33 -12.84
CA GLY A 456 29.87 21.61 -13.46
C GLY A 456 29.55 22.83 -12.58
N GLU A 457 30.07 24.01 -12.97
CA GLU A 457 29.76 25.28 -12.30
C GLU A 457 28.29 25.67 -12.56
N VAL A 458 27.47 25.66 -11.51
CA VAL A 458 26.08 26.13 -11.59
C VAL A 458 26.08 27.66 -11.60
N GLN A 459 25.63 28.25 -12.72
CA GLN A 459 25.40 29.71 -12.77
C GLN A 459 24.13 30.03 -11.98
N VAL A 460 24.29 30.81 -10.91
CA VAL A 460 23.18 31.27 -10.09
C VAL A 460 22.50 32.46 -10.74
N THR A 461 21.20 32.38 -10.96
CA THR A 461 20.34 33.48 -11.39
C THR A 461 19.75 34.14 -10.15
N ASP A 462 19.97 35.43 -9.97
CA ASP A 462 19.36 36.17 -8.87
C ASP A 462 17.90 36.47 -9.19
N ILE A 463 16.99 35.86 -8.44
CA ILE A 463 15.53 36.00 -8.58
C ILE A 463 14.95 36.63 -7.31
N ASP A 464 13.80 37.30 -7.45
CA ASP A 464 13.07 37.83 -6.31
C ASP A 464 12.07 36.79 -5.77
N GLY A 465 11.95 36.70 -4.44
CA GLY A 465 11.02 35.82 -3.74
C GLY A 465 11.59 34.43 -3.44
N GLU A 466 10.87 33.71 -2.59
CA GLU A 466 11.10 32.29 -2.29
C GLU A 466 9.90 31.49 -2.75
N TYR A 467 10.15 30.35 -3.41
CA TYR A 467 9.11 29.49 -3.97
C TYR A 467 9.24 28.06 -3.41
N HIS A 468 8.12 27.48 -3.04
CA HIS A 468 8.05 26.12 -2.55
C HIS A 468 7.00 25.35 -3.33
N TRP A 469 7.43 24.44 -4.20
CA TRP A 469 6.54 23.66 -5.05
C TRP A 469 6.46 22.21 -4.62
N ASN A 470 5.32 21.59 -4.89
CA ASN A 470 5.06 20.17 -4.68
C ASN A 470 4.94 19.48 -6.03
N ALA A 471 5.74 18.45 -6.26
CA ALA A 471 5.70 17.63 -7.47
C ALA A 471 5.16 16.24 -7.14
N ALA A 472 4.18 15.76 -7.89
CA ALA A 472 3.52 14.46 -7.65
C ALA A 472 3.58 13.53 -8.85
N MET A 473 3.64 12.22 -8.56
CA MET A 473 3.60 11.14 -9.53
C MET A 473 3.09 9.83 -8.94
N SER A 474 2.54 8.94 -9.76
CA SER A 474 2.09 7.61 -9.35
C SER A 474 3.20 6.55 -9.35
N VAL A 475 4.28 6.80 -10.07
CA VAL A 475 5.41 5.88 -10.26
C VAL A 475 6.48 6.00 -9.18
N SER A 476 7.33 4.98 -9.06
CA SER A 476 8.38 4.91 -8.04
C SER A 476 9.63 5.71 -8.40
N GLU A 477 10.53 5.87 -7.43
CA GLU A 477 11.81 6.56 -7.57
C GLU A 477 12.77 5.93 -8.60
N ALA A 478 12.52 4.68 -8.99
CA ALA A 478 13.33 3.98 -9.98
C ALA A 478 13.04 4.38 -11.43
N THR A 479 11.98 5.17 -11.67
CA THR A 479 11.51 5.50 -13.02
C THR A 479 12.15 6.76 -13.58
N ILE A 480 12.16 6.89 -14.92
CA ILE A 480 12.63 8.07 -15.64
C ILE A 480 11.82 9.31 -15.23
N ASN A 481 10.51 9.17 -15.05
CA ASN A 481 9.65 10.26 -14.55
C ASN A 481 10.20 10.88 -13.26
N TYR A 482 10.55 10.04 -12.28
CA TYR A 482 11.12 10.52 -11.02
C TYR A 482 12.49 11.19 -11.25
N LYS A 483 13.35 10.59 -12.08
CA LYS A 483 14.68 11.12 -12.38
C LYS A 483 14.64 12.50 -13.06
N ILE A 484 13.67 12.73 -13.96
CA ILE A 484 13.42 14.03 -14.56
C ILE A 484 13.08 15.06 -13.49
N VAL A 485 12.11 14.75 -12.63
CA VAL A 485 11.67 15.69 -11.59
C VAL A 485 12.75 15.91 -10.53
N GLU A 486 13.50 14.87 -10.15
CA GLU A 486 14.63 14.96 -9.25
C GLU A 486 15.74 15.88 -9.82
N ARG A 487 16.07 15.69 -11.11
CA ARG A 487 17.06 16.53 -11.80
C ARG A 487 16.59 17.98 -11.88
N PHE A 488 15.34 18.20 -12.25
CA PHE A 488 14.71 19.52 -12.24
C PHE A 488 14.79 20.19 -10.88
N ALA A 489 14.39 19.48 -9.82
CA ALA A 489 14.41 19.99 -8.46
C ALA A 489 15.82 20.42 -8.00
N LYS A 490 16.82 19.59 -8.30
CA LYS A 490 18.24 19.90 -7.99
C LYS A 490 18.75 21.11 -8.78
N LEU A 491 18.46 21.15 -10.11
CA LEU A 491 18.90 22.24 -10.97
C LEU A 491 18.28 23.56 -10.58
N ILE A 492 16.96 23.61 -10.41
CA ILE A 492 16.25 24.84 -10.11
C ILE A 492 16.60 25.39 -8.73
N ASN A 493 16.81 24.51 -7.74
CA ASN A 493 17.28 24.91 -6.42
C ASN A 493 18.70 25.51 -6.51
N ALA A 494 19.62 24.84 -7.19
CA ALA A 494 20.99 25.31 -7.34
C ALA A 494 21.06 26.63 -8.14
N ARG A 495 20.38 26.71 -9.28
CA ARG A 495 20.39 27.89 -10.16
C ARG A 495 19.64 29.09 -9.57
N SER A 496 18.66 28.87 -8.68
CA SER A 496 17.99 29.95 -7.92
C SER A 496 18.72 30.39 -6.65
N GLY A 497 19.89 29.80 -6.36
CA GLY A 497 20.61 30.07 -5.11
C GLY A 497 19.86 29.61 -3.87
N GLY A 498 19.07 28.53 -3.99
CA GLY A 498 18.27 27.98 -2.91
C GLY A 498 16.90 28.63 -2.70
N LYS A 499 16.51 29.58 -3.54
CA LYS A 499 15.23 30.32 -3.42
C LYS A 499 14.03 29.53 -3.93
N ILE A 500 14.24 28.53 -4.80
CA ILE A 500 13.19 27.61 -5.29
C ILE A 500 13.47 26.21 -4.75
N ASP A 501 12.50 25.67 -4.00
CA ASP A 501 12.56 24.33 -3.45
C ASP A 501 11.38 23.50 -4.00
N VAL A 502 11.68 22.28 -4.50
CA VAL A 502 10.67 21.35 -5.03
C VAL A 502 10.68 20.08 -4.18
N THR A 503 9.56 19.81 -3.53
CA THR A 503 9.35 18.56 -2.79
C THR A 503 8.68 17.53 -3.68
N ILE A 504 9.28 16.35 -3.81
CA ILE A 504 8.81 15.28 -4.71
C ILE A 504 8.03 14.23 -3.92
N TYR A 505 6.87 13.82 -4.45
CA TYR A 505 5.98 12.81 -3.88
C TYR A 505 5.77 11.66 -4.88
N PRO A 506 6.63 10.62 -4.86
CA PRO A 506 6.52 9.45 -5.73
C PRO A 506 5.49 8.42 -5.22
N SER A 507 5.29 7.35 -6.01
CA SER A 507 4.53 6.16 -5.63
C SER A 507 3.10 6.45 -5.18
N GLY A 508 2.45 7.44 -5.77
CA GLY A 508 1.06 7.79 -5.46
C GLY A 508 0.82 8.43 -4.10
N GLN A 509 1.86 8.96 -3.43
CA GLN A 509 1.72 9.61 -2.12
C GLN A 509 0.72 10.79 -2.14
N MET A 510 0.57 11.45 -3.28
CA MET A 510 -0.40 12.53 -3.52
C MET A 510 -1.66 12.06 -4.27
N GLY A 511 -1.90 10.76 -4.35
CA GLY A 511 -3.01 10.13 -5.04
C GLY A 511 -2.60 9.35 -6.29
N ASN A 512 -3.58 8.64 -6.88
CA ASN A 512 -3.39 8.00 -8.17
C ASN A 512 -3.22 9.02 -9.30
N THR A 513 -2.98 8.57 -10.52
CA THR A 513 -2.71 9.44 -11.66
C THR A 513 -3.83 10.45 -11.91
N THR A 514 -5.08 10.01 -11.90
CA THR A 514 -6.25 10.90 -12.08
C THR A 514 -6.32 11.97 -10.99
N GLU A 515 -6.01 11.61 -9.75
CA GLU A 515 -6.13 12.52 -8.60
C GLU A 515 -5.04 13.59 -8.58
N PHE A 516 -3.78 13.21 -8.80
CA PHE A 516 -2.73 14.24 -8.80
C PHE A 516 -2.81 15.13 -10.04
N SER A 517 -3.21 14.61 -11.21
CA SER A 517 -3.42 15.41 -12.41
C SER A 517 -4.52 16.46 -12.20
N GLN A 518 -5.66 16.05 -11.64
CA GLN A 518 -6.71 16.98 -11.25
C GLN A 518 -6.20 17.97 -10.18
N GLY A 519 -5.34 17.51 -9.25
CA GLY A 519 -4.72 18.37 -8.25
C GLY A 519 -3.83 19.46 -8.86
N VAL A 520 -3.13 19.16 -9.96
CA VAL A 520 -2.36 20.16 -10.72
C VAL A 520 -3.29 21.14 -11.41
N ILE A 521 -4.36 20.69 -12.07
CA ILE A 521 -5.35 21.57 -12.69
C ILE A 521 -5.97 22.51 -11.66
N ASP A 522 -6.38 21.99 -10.51
CA ASP A 522 -7.00 22.76 -9.44
C ASP A 522 -6.00 23.66 -8.67
N GLY A 523 -4.69 23.51 -8.87
CA GLY A 523 -3.63 24.25 -8.17
C GLY A 523 -3.41 23.79 -6.72
N THR A 524 -3.85 22.57 -6.35
CA THR A 524 -3.52 21.95 -5.07
C THR A 524 -2.16 21.25 -5.09
N ILE A 525 -1.66 20.94 -6.27
CA ILE A 525 -0.33 20.41 -6.58
C ILE A 525 0.27 21.32 -7.64
N ASP A 526 1.55 21.62 -7.54
CA ASP A 526 2.20 22.60 -8.40
C ASP A 526 2.71 21.97 -9.70
N ILE A 527 3.28 20.77 -9.61
CA ILE A 527 3.97 20.06 -10.68
C ILE A 527 3.49 18.61 -10.74
N GLY A 528 3.35 18.07 -11.94
CA GLY A 528 3.02 16.67 -12.19
C GLY A 528 3.88 16.05 -13.27
N THR A 529 4.05 14.74 -13.20
CA THR A 529 4.60 13.92 -14.28
C THR A 529 3.85 12.61 -14.39
N GLY A 530 3.57 12.20 -15.60
CA GLY A 530 2.85 10.96 -15.92
C GLY A 530 3.03 10.63 -17.38
N MET A 531 2.13 9.82 -17.95
CA MET A 531 2.05 9.63 -19.38
C MET A 531 1.08 10.60 -20.04
N SER A 532 1.25 10.85 -21.34
CA SER A 532 0.27 11.57 -22.15
C SER A 532 -1.13 10.95 -22.04
N THR A 533 -1.21 9.64 -22.09
CA THR A 533 -2.42 8.83 -21.92
C THR A 533 -3.17 9.12 -20.60
N ASP A 534 -2.46 9.38 -19.53
CA ASP A 534 -3.03 9.66 -18.21
C ASP A 534 -3.80 10.98 -18.15
N LEU A 535 -3.50 11.88 -19.08
CA LEU A 535 -4.09 13.21 -19.14
C LEU A 535 -5.29 13.31 -20.09
N VAL A 536 -5.60 12.27 -20.87
CA VAL A 536 -6.62 12.31 -21.93
C VAL A 536 -8.03 12.68 -21.42
N ASP A 537 -8.38 12.26 -20.21
CA ASP A 537 -9.66 12.60 -19.59
C ASP A 537 -9.78 14.10 -19.25
N PHE A 538 -8.65 14.78 -19.07
CA PHE A 538 -8.57 16.23 -18.77
C PHE A 538 -8.17 17.05 -19.97
N LEU A 539 -7.29 16.51 -20.80
CA LEU A 539 -6.71 17.11 -21.99
C LEU A 539 -6.98 16.18 -23.19
N PRO A 540 -8.18 16.18 -23.75
CA PRO A 540 -8.55 15.24 -24.82
C PRO A 540 -7.58 15.25 -26.01
N GLN A 541 -6.95 16.40 -26.33
CA GLN A 541 -5.96 16.54 -27.38
C GLN A 541 -4.72 15.66 -27.19
N MET A 542 -4.41 15.24 -25.97
CA MET A 542 -3.30 14.31 -25.72
C MET A 542 -3.52 12.92 -26.31
N ALA A 543 -4.77 12.59 -26.70
CA ALA A 543 -5.10 11.32 -27.33
C ALA A 543 -4.42 11.11 -28.71
N VAL A 544 -3.86 12.14 -29.32
CA VAL A 544 -3.05 12.00 -30.54
C VAL A 544 -1.87 11.06 -30.32
N PHE A 545 -1.30 11.01 -29.10
CA PHE A 545 -0.20 10.11 -28.75
C PHE A 545 -0.66 8.67 -28.43
N ASP A 546 -1.97 8.43 -28.31
CA ASP A 546 -2.54 7.10 -28.13
C ASP A 546 -2.81 6.38 -29.46
N MET A 547 -2.49 6.99 -30.59
CA MET A 547 -2.57 6.35 -31.90
C MET A 547 -1.44 5.32 -32.04
N PRO A 548 -1.75 4.01 -32.16
CA PRO A 548 -0.70 3.00 -32.24
C PRO A 548 0.10 3.15 -33.54
N ASN A 549 1.42 2.88 -33.46
CA ASN A 549 2.38 3.02 -34.54
C ASN A 549 2.47 4.45 -35.15
N LEU A 550 2.16 5.47 -34.36
CA LEU A 550 2.29 6.87 -34.76
C LEU A 550 3.75 7.23 -35.11
N PHE A 551 4.69 6.83 -34.25
CA PHE A 551 6.11 7.10 -34.42
C PHE A 551 6.85 5.86 -34.95
N PRO A 552 7.67 6.01 -36.02
CA PRO A 552 8.46 4.90 -36.56
C PRO A 552 9.63 4.50 -35.64
N ASP A 553 10.21 5.46 -34.93
CA ASP A 553 11.35 5.30 -34.03
C ASP A 553 11.37 6.37 -32.93
N VAL A 554 12.28 6.21 -31.95
CA VAL A 554 12.43 7.10 -30.81
C VAL A 554 12.91 8.49 -31.20
N ASP A 555 13.82 8.58 -32.18
CA ASP A 555 14.41 9.84 -32.62
C ASP A 555 13.34 10.73 -33.27
N THR A 556 12.53 10.14 -34.15
CA THR A 556 11.37 10.83 -34.74
C THR A 556 10.39 11.29 -33.67
N MET A 557 10.08 10.44 -32.69
CA MET A 557 9.21 10.80 -31.56
C MET A 557 9.75 12.02 -30.80
N ARG A 558 11.03 12.01 -30.44
CA ARG A 558 11.68 13.11 -29.69
C ARG A 558 11.71 14.41 -30.46
N GLU A 559 11.96 14.36 -31.78
CA GLU A 559 11.97 15.57 -32.63
C GLU A 559 10.57 16.18 -32.74
N VAL A 560 9.53 15.38 -32.94
CA VAL A 560 8.13 15.87 -32.98
C VAL A 560 7.73 16.47 -31.63
N LEU A 561 8.12 15.84 -30.51
CA LEU A 561 7.80 16.31 -29.16
C LEU A 561 8.57 17.58 -28.73
N LYS A 562 9.58 17.99 -29.50
CA LYS A 562 10.33 19.27 -29.30
C LYS A 562 10.00 20.33 -30.35
N GLY A 563 9.17 20.00 -31.34
CA GLY A 563 8.86 20.86 -32.47
C GLY A 563 7.59 21.70 -32.31
N ASP A 564 7.28 22.45 -33.35
CA ASP A 564 6.13 23.39 -33.42
C ASP A 564 4.79 22.73 -33.06
N PHE A 565 4.64 21.44 -33.34
CA PHE A 565 3.44 20.68 -32.97
C PHE A 565 3.26 20.61 -31.44
N ALA A 566 4.33 20.35 -30.70
CA ALA A 566 4.28 20.30 -29.24
C ALA A 566 3.95 21.67 -28.63
N ASP A 567 4.48 22.75 -29.20
CA ASP A 567 4.18 24.12 -28.77
C ASP A 567 2.71 24.45 -28.98
N LYS A 568 2.15 24.12 -30.16
CA LYS A 568 0.73 24.28 -30.45
C LYS A 568 -0.16 23.45 -29.51
N LEU A 569 0.23 22.22 -29.24
CA LEU A 569 -0.48 21.34 -28.29
C LEU A 569 -0.49 21.94 -26.89
N ASN A 570 0.60 22.60 -26.48
CA ASN A 570 0.68 23.27 -25.18
C ASN A 570 -0.29 24.46 -25.07
N GLU A 571 -0.61 25.16 -26.15
CA GLU A 571 -1.63 26.21 -26.14
C GLU A 571 -3.02 25.66 -25.76
N TYR A 572 -3.39 24.50 -26.31
CA TYR A 572 -4.61 23.79 -25.90
C TYR A 572 -4.59 23.35 -24.46
N ASN A 573 -3.45 22.78 -23.98
CA ASN A 573 -3.29 22.33 -22.61
C ASN A 573 -3.41 23.48 -21.61
N GLN A 574 -2.90 24.64 -21.93
CA GLN A 574 -3.00 25.85 -21.09
C GLN A 574 -4.43 26.34 -20.90
N ALA A 575 -5.32 26.14 -21.92
CA ALA A 575 -6.72 26.48 -21.79
C ALA A 575 -7.44 25.63 -20.74
N GLU A 576 -6.96 24.40 -20.53
CA GLU A 576 -7.51 23.44 -19.56
C GLU A 576 -6.76 23.45 -18.20
N GLY A 577 -5.87 24.42 -17.97
CA GLY A 577 -5.23 24.65 -16.67
C GLY A 577 -3.86 24.02 -16.47
N ILE A 578 -3.25 23.43 -17.51
CA ILE A 578 -1.91 22.81 -17.47
C ILE A 578 -0.96 23.52 -18.42
N THR A 579 0.23 23.88 -17.95
CA THR A 579 1.36 24.26 -18.80
C THR A 579 2.30 23.06 -18.91
N MET A 580 2.51 22.58 -20.12
CA MET A 580 3.49 21.53 -20.38
C MET A 580 4.88 22.13 -20.35
N LEU A 581 5.75 21.61 -19.45
CA LEU A 581 7.17 22.00 -19.33
C LEU A 581 8.03 21.23 -20.33
N GLY A 582 7.51 20.11 -20.84
CA GLY A 582 8.11 19.34 -21.91
C GLY A 582 7.72 17.86 -21.91
N TYR A 583 8.31 17.12 -22.83
CA TYR A 583 8.06 15.71 -23.04
C TYR A 583 9.37 14.93 -23.07
N ALA A 584 9.34 13.73 -22.49
CA ALA A 584 10.42 12.74 -22.58
C ALA A 584 9.83 11.39 -23.00
N ASP A 585 10.64 10.37 -23.10
CA ASP A 585 10.19 9.03 -23.44
C ASP A 585 10.80 7.94 -22.56
N ALA A 586 10.23 6.75 -22.64
CA ALA A 586 10.77 5.52 -22.13
C ALA A 586 10.76 4.40 -23.20
N GLY A 587 10.94 4.80 -24.47
CA GLY A 587 10.90 3.92 -25.63
C GLY A 587 9.47 3.52 -26.00
N PHE A 588 9.31 2.29 -26.48
CA PHE A 588 8.02 1.76 -26.92
C PHE A 588 7.44 0.77 -25.92
N ARG A 589 6.11 0.66 -25.93
CA ARG A 589 5.37 -0.30 -25.11
C ARG A 589 5.42 -1.68 -25.76
N VAL A 590 5.67 -2.70 -24.94
CA VAL A 590 5.72 -4.10 -25.32
C VAL A 590 4.69 -4.88 -24.52
N LEU A 591 4.24 -6.04 -25.01
CA LEU A 591 3.33 -6.92 -24.31
C LEU A 591 4.11 -7.87 -23.39
N THR A 592 3.70 -8.04 -22.13
CA THR A 592 4.12 -9.19 -21.31
C THR A 592 2.97 -10.15 -21.11
N THR A 593 3.24 -11.47 -21.11
CA THR A 593 2.22 -12.50 -20.94
C THR A 593 2.84 -13.83 -20.51
N ASN A 594 2.01 -14.75 -19.99
CA ASN A 594 2.42 -16.10 -19.65
C ASN A 594 2.11 -17.13 -20.76
N LYS A 595 1.65 -16.67 -21.92
CA LYS A 595 1.41 -17.49 -23.13
C LYS A 595 2.27 -17.00 -24.28
N GLU A 596 2.81 -17.90 -25.06
CA GLU A 596 3.55 -17.52 -26.28
C GLU A 596 2.59 -16.82 -27.27
N VAL A 597 3.08 -15.74 -27.87
CA VAL A 597 2.33 -14.96 -28.86
C VAL A 597 3.23 -14.72 -30.06
N HIS A 598 2.91 -15.40 -31.17
CA HIS A 598 3.59 -15.26 -32.46
C HIS A 598 2.66 -14.72 -33.56
N GLN A 599 1.36 -14.70 -33.32
CA GLN A 599 0.33 -14.23 -34.26
C GLN A 599 -0.86 -13.65 -33.47
N LEU A 600 -1.68 -12.81 -34.11
CA LEU A 600 -2.80 -12.15 -33.44
C LEU A 600 -3.84 -13.12 -32.85
N SER A 601 -4.01 -14.29 -33.45
CA SER A 601 -4.93 -15.33 -32.92
C SER A 601 -4.55 -15.82 -31.52
N ASP A 602 -3.28 -15.71 -31.12
CA ASP A 602 -2.78 -16.16 -29.83
C ASP A 602 -3.20 -15.20 -28.70
N LEU A 603 -3.57 -13.96 -29.02
CA LEU A 603 -4.14 -12.99 -28.09
C LEU A 603 -5.61 -13.28 -27.72
N LYS A 604 -6.29 -14.13 -28.51
CA LYS A 604 -7.72 -14.36 -28.35
C LYS A 604 -8.06 -14.92 -26.97
N GLY A 605 -8.89 -14.16 -26.25
CA GLY A 605 -9.38 -14.56 -24.93
C GLY A 605 -8.37 -14.39 -23.79
N GLN A 606 -7.19 -13.82 -24.04
CA GLN A 606 -6.29 -13.39 -22.96
C GLN A 606 -6.81 -12.11 -22.32
N ASN A 607 -6.82 -12.06 -21.01
CA ASN A 607 -7.11 -10.85 -20.23
C ASN A 607 -5.86 -9.98 -20.19
N ILE A 608 -5.77 -9.00 -21.07
CA ILE A 608 -4.64 -8.07 -21.12
C ILE A 608 -5.02 -6.80 -20.36
N ARG A 609 -4.23 -6.48 -19.33
CA ARG A 609 -4.38 -5.21 -18.63
C ARG A 609 -3.94 -4.07 -19.53
N VAL A 610 -4.79 -3.07 -19.60
CA VAL A 610 -4.52 -1.81 -20.27
C VAL A 610 -4.76 -0.65 -19.30
N MET A 611 -4.28 0.54 -19.66
CA MET A 611 -4.57 1.76 -18.92
C MET A 611 -6.07 2.08 -18.97
N THR A 612 -6.54 2.91 -18.04
CA THR A 612 -7.93 3.38 -18.00
C THR A 612 -8.13 4.43 -19.12
N ASN A 613 -8.09 3.97 -20.35
CA ASN A 613 -8.12 4.78 -21.54
C ASN A 613 -8.94 4.08 -22.63
N PRO A 614 -9.96 4.75 -23.24
CA PRO A 614 -10.82 4.12 -24.24
C PRO A 614 -10.07 3.72 -25.51
N TYR A 615 -9.00 4.39 -25.88
CA TYR A 615 -8.21 4.13 -27.09
C TYR A 615 -7.38 2.83 -26.92
N HIS A 616 -6.71 2.66 -25.80
CA HIS A 616 -6.00 1.41 -25.47
C HIS A 616 -6.98 0.23 -25.40
N ILE A 617 -8.13 0.42 -24.75
CA ILE A 617 -9.17 -0.62 -24.65
C ILE A 617 -9.66 -1.01 -26.06
N ALA A 618 -9.90 -0.04 -26.94
CA ALA A 618 -10.38 -0.29 -28.30
C ALA A 618 -9.34 -1.06 -29.13
N TYR A 619 -8.07 -0.65 -29.04
CA TYR A 619 -6.98 -1.30 -29.75
C TYR A 619 -6.83 -2.76 -29.37
N TRP A 620 -6.67 -3.07 -28.08
CA TRP A 620 -6.48 -4.44 -27.62
C TRP A 620 -7.70 -5.33 -27.87
N LYS A 621 -8.91 -4.78 -27.83
CA LYS A 621 -10.12 -5.48 -28.27
C LYS A 621 -10.10 -5.78 -29.77
N ALA A 622 -9.61 -4.86 -30.59
CA ALA A 622 -9.51 -5.10 -32.05
C ALA A 622 -8.46 -6.16 -32.39
N LEU A 623 -7.45 -6.33 -31.53
CA LEU A 623 -6.47 -7.43 -31.62
C LEU A 623 -7.04 -8.78 -31.14
N GLY A 624 -8.23 -8.80 -30.55
CA GLY A 624 -8.90 -10.02 -30.10
C GLY A 624 -8.70 -10.37 -28.61
N ALA A 625 -8.01 -9.55 -27.85
CA ALA A 625 -7.83 -9.72 -26.41
C ALA A 625 -9.05 -9.21 -25.61
N ASN A 626 -9.19 -9.68 -24.38
CA ASN A 626 -10.07 -9.08 -23.38
C ASN A 626 -9.29 -7.94 -22.69
N ALA A 627 -9.50 -6.71 -23.13
CA ALA A 627 -8.85 -5.55 -22.51
C ALA A 627 -9.48 -5.27 -21.14
N VAL A 628 -8.67 -5.34 -20.07
CA VAL A 628 -9.05 -5.13 -18.67
C VAL A 628 -8.42 -3.83 -18.19
N SER A 629 -9.24 -2.81 -17.89
CA SER A 629 -8.75 -1.56 -17.30
C SER A 629 -8.38 -1.77 -15.84
N MET A 630 -7.16 -1.33 -15.45
CA MET A 630 -6.66 -1.46 -14.07
C MET A 630 -5.56 -0.44 -13.81
N GLU A 631 -5.51 0.10 -12.59
CA GLU A 631 -4.48 1.04 -12.16
C GLU A 631 -3.07 0.43 -12.21
N PHE A 632 -2.05 1.27 -12.45
CA PHE A 632 -0.65 0.82 -12.57
C PHE A 632 -0.15 0.09 -11.33
N THR A 633 -0.48 0.59 -10.15
CA THR A 633 -0.07 0.02 -8.85
C THR A 633 -0.67 -1.36 -8.57
N GLU A 634 -1.70 -1.77 -9.31
CA GLU A 634 -2.40 -3.04 -9.14
C GLU A 634 -1.92 -4.14 -10.11
N ILE A 635 -1.08 -3.80 -11.10
CA ILE A 635 -0.64 -4.71 -12.19
C ILE A 635 0.05 -5.95 -11.63
N PHE A 636 1.08 -5.77 -10.80
CA PHE A 636 1.86 -6.88 -10.27
C PHE A 636 0.96 -7.91 -9.57
N MET A 637 0.07 -7.43 -8.71
CA MET A 637 -0.89 -8.28 -8.00
C MET A 637 -1.88 -8.94 -8.94
N GLY A 638 -2.38 -8.20 -9.94
CA GLY A 638 -3.29 -8.74 -10.95
C GLY A 638 -2.67 -9.89 -11.76
N LEU A 639 -1.41 -9.76 -12.15
CA LEU A 639 -0.63 -10.79 -12.85
C LEU A 639 -0.31 -11.99 -11.96
N GLN A 640 0.19 -11.72 -10.74
CA GLN A 640 0.52 -12.76 -9.77
C GLN A 640 -0.71 -13.63 -9.42
N GLN A 641 -1.89 -13.03 -9.39
CA GLN A 641 -3.15 -13.69 -9.06
C GLN A 641 -3.84 -14.33 -10.27
N GLY A 642 -3.39 -14.05 -11.48
CA GLY A 642 -4.01 -14.54 -12.70
C GLY A 642 -5.37 -13.91 -13.02
N THR A 643 -5.71 -12.74 -12.42
CA THR A 643 -6.90 -11.95 -12.79
C THR A 643 -6.71 -11.32 -14.17
N ILE A 644 -5.47 -11.09 -14.55
CA ILE A 644 -5.01 -10.72 -15.88
C ILE A 644 -3.93 -11.71 -16.34
N ASP A 645 -3.94 -12.06 -17.62
CA ASP A 645 -2.95 -12.96 -18.23
C ASP A 645 -1.67 -12.23 -18.65
N GLY A 646 -1.79 -10.93 -18.93
CA GLY A 646 -0.69 -10.10 -19.39
C GLY A 646 -0.97 -8.60 -19.24
N GLN A 647 0.01 -7.77 -19.59
CA GLN A 647 -0.07 -6.32 -19.59
C GLN A 647 0.85 -5.73 -20.66
N GLU A 648 0.73 -4.44 -20.95
CA GLU A 648 1.59 -3.73 -21.89
C GLU A 648 2.20 -2.49 -21.24
N ASN A 649 3.52 -2.37 -21.35
CA ASN A 649 4.33 -1.27 -20.80
C ASN A 649 5.74 -1.29 -21.43
N PRO A 650 6.51 -0.19 -21.32
CA PRO A 650 7.92 -0.23 -21.67
C PRO A 650 8.74 -1.04 -20.67
N TYR A 651 9.93 -1.48 -21.05
CA TYR A 651 10.82 -2.29 -20.23
C TYR A 651 11.10 -1.68 -18.85
N MET A 652 11.24 -0.36 -18.76
CA MET A 652 11.42 0.33 -17.49
C MET A 652 10.28 0.04 -16.52
N ASN A 653 9.03 0.16 -16.98
CA ASN A 653 7.85 -0.05 -16.13
C ASN A 653 7.66 -1.53 -15.78
N ILE A 654 8.11 -2.44 -16.65
CA ILE A 654 8.13 -3.87 -16.37
C ILE A 654 9.05 -4.16 -15.19
N VAL A 655 10.28 -3.63 -15.22
CA VAL A 655 11.28 -3.87 -14.17
C VAL A 655 10.94 -3.10 -12.88
N SER A 656 10.54 -1.83 -12.98
CA SER A 656 10.23 -1.02 -11.78
C SER A 656 9.02 -1.51 -10.99
N ASN A 657 8.13 -2.29 -11.62
CA ASN A 657 6.97 -2.91 -11.00
C ASN A 657 7.11 -4.43 -10.83
N ASN A 658 8.32 -4.96 -10.96
CA ASN A 658 8.68 -6.38 -10.80
C ASN A 658 7.85 -7.34 -11.68
N VAL A 659 7.28 -6.87 -12.79
CA VAL A 659 6.44 -7.66 -13.69
C VAL A 659 7.18 -8.86 -14.27
N GLN A 660 8.50 -8.73 -14.51
CA GLN A 660 9.38 -9.80 -14.99
C GLN A 660 9.44 -11.02 -14.05
N GLU A 661 9.08 -10.88 -12.78
CA GLU A 661 9.06 -12.00 -11.84
C GLU A 661 7.82 -12.90 -12.00
N VAL A 662 6.77 -12.35 -12.60
CA VAL A 662 5.46 -13.03 -12.72
C VAL A 662 5.01 -13.24 -14.17
N GLN A 663 5.82 -12.81 -15.15
CA GLN A 663 5.57 -12.97 -16.57
C GLN A 663 6.70 -13.73 -17.26
N LYS A 664 6.34 -14.65 -18.15
CA LYS A 664 7.29 -15.54 -18.82
C LYS A 664 7.78 -15.01 -20.17
N TYR A 665 6.89 -14.33 -20.90
CA TYR A 665 7.18 -13.87 -22.26
C TYR A 665 7.02 -12.35 -22.35
N ILE A 666 7.96 -11.73 -23.08
CA ILE A 666 7.89 -10.33 -23.49
C ILE A 666 7.83 -10.31 -25.01
N VAL A 667 6.72 -9.84 -25.55
CA VAL A 667 6.49 -9.77 -26.99
C VAL A 667 6.74 -8.34 -27.45
N GLU A 668 7.74 -8.13 -28.30
CA GLU A 668 8.12 -6.81 -28.81
C GLU A 668 7.12 -6.33 -29.85
N THR A 669 5.93 -6.00 -29.41
CA THR A 669 4.89 -5.40 -30.23
C THR A 669 5.23 -3.98 -30.68
N ASN A 670 5.96 -3.22 -29.88
CA ASN A 670 6.38 -1.83 -30.12
C ASN A 670 5.24 -0.95 -30.66
N HIS A 671 4.03 -1.22 -30.19
CA HIS A 671 2.79 -0.74 -30.78
C HIS A 671 2.51 0.73 -30.46
N MET A 672 3.16 1.33 -29.47
CA MET A 672 2.90 2.71 -29.04
C MET A 672 4.12 3.31 -28.36
N GLY A 673 4.44 4.57 -28.67
CA GLY A 673 5.47 5.32 -27.97
C GLY A 673 5.04 5.62 -26.52
N HIS A 674 5.97 5.50 -25.57
CA HIS A 674 5.70 5.85 -24.18
C HIS A 674 6.11 7.29 -23.92
N VAL A 675 5.18 8.22 -24.20
CA VAL A 675 5.39 9.66 -24.03
C VAL A 675 5.22 10.06 -22.57
N ILE A 676 6.31 10.46 -21.93
CA ILE A 676 6.32 11.02 -20.58
C ILE A 676 6.02 12.52 -20.68
N THR A 677 5.09 12.98 -19.83
CA THR A 677 4.72 14.40 -19.71
C THR A 677 5.30 14.97 -18.43
N PHE A 678 5.85 16.18 -18.51
CA PHE A 678 6.29 16.97 -17.37
C PHE A 678 5.57 18.30 -17.42
N PHE A 679 4.76 18.62 -16.41
CA PHE A 679 3.79 19.71 -16.48
C PHE A 679 3.61 20.43 -15.14
N MET A 680 3.14 21.66 -15.21
CA MET A 680 2.90 22.56 -14.08
C MET A 680 1.50 23.17 -14.14
N ASN A 681 0.96 23.57 -12.98
CA ASN A 681 -0.29 24.33 -12.93
C ASN A 681 -0.16 25.64 -13.74
N ASN A 682 -1.08 25.85 -14.69
CA ASN A 682 -1.01 26.99 -15.60
C ASN A 682 -1.19 28.35 -14.91
N THR A 683 -2.04 28.42 -13.87
CA THR A 683 -2.24 29.66 -13.11
C THR A 683 -0.97 30.04 -12.35
N LEU A 684 -0.32 29.06 -11.72
CA LEU A 684 0.96 29.23 -11.07
C LEU A 684 2.02 29.69 -12.07
N TYR A 685 2.21 28.93 -13.17
CA TYR A 685 3.20 29.26 -14.18
C TYR A 685 3.02 30.68 -14.72
N LYS A 686 1.79 31.09 -15.06
CA LYS A 686 1.50 32.45 -15.54
C LYS A 686 1.75 33.54 -14.52
N SER A 687 1.65 33.24 -13.23
CA SER A 687 1.89 34.20 -12.14
C SER A 687 3.37 34.44 -11.84
N LEU A 688 4.27 33.57 -12.34
CA LEU A 688 5.70 33.70 -12.11
C LEU A 688 6.27 34.93 -12.85
N PRO A 689 7.27 35.62 -12.27
CA PRO A 689 8.07 36.61 -12.98
C PRO A 689 8.78 36.02 -14.20
N ASP A 690 9.10 36.85 -15.20
CA ASP A 690 9.69 36.38 -16.45
C ASP A 690 11.07 35.72 -16.28
N ASP A 691 11.87 36.17 -15.34
CA ASP A 691 13.17 35.59 -14.98
C ASP A 691 13.00 34.21 -14.32
N VAL A 692 11.97 34.02 -13.50
CA VAL A 692 11.64 32.73 -12.89
C VAL A 692 11.07 31.77 -13.95
N LYS A 693 10.18 32.21 -14.85
CA LYS A 693 9.68 31.40 -15.98
C LYS A 693 10.82 30.89 -16.83
N LYS A 694 11.73 31.78 -17.23
CA LYS A 694 12.90 31.41 -18.02
C LYS A 694 13.75 30.36 -17.30
N LEU A 695 13.96 30.52 -15.99
CA LEU A 695 14.71 29.53 -15.19
C LEU A 695 14.00 28.17 -15.12
N VAL A 696 12.65 28.18 -14.99
CA VAL A 696 11.83 26.96 -15.03
C VAL A 696 11.99 26.25 -16.35
N ASP A 697 11.84 26.97 -17.48
CA ASP A 697 11.91 26.39 -18.82
C ASP A 697 13.30 25.81 -19.11
N GLU A 698 14.38 26.53 -18.75
CA GLU A 698 15.75 26.05 -18.92
C GLU A 698 16.04 24.80 -18.08
N CYS A 699 15.63 24.79 -16.81
CA CYS A 699 15.83 23.64 -15.92
C CYS A 699 14.99 22.42 -16.36
N ALA A 700 13.77 22.67 -16.88
CA ALA A 700 12.92 21.61 -17.41
C ALA A 700 13.50 20.98 -18.68
N ALA A 701 14.00 21.80 -19.61
CA ALA A 701 14.64 21.32 -20.83
C ALA A 701 15.89 20.45 -20.51
N ASP A 702 16.74 20.90 -19.58
CA ASP A 702 17.89 20.13 -19.13
C ASP A 702 17.50 18.82 -18.44
N ALA A 703 16.46 18.83 -17.62
CA ALA A 703 15.97 17.65 -16.93
C ALA A 703 15.35 16.62 -17.90
N ILE A 704 14.66 17.07 -18.93
CA ILE A 704 14.10 16.22 -20.00
C ILE A 704 15.22 15.60 -20.83
N THR A 705 16.25 16.38 -21.19
CA THR A 705 17.41 15.86 -21.90
C THR A 705 18.10 14.75 -21.11
N TYR A 706 18.33 14.97 -19.81
CA TYR A 706 18.85 13.96 -18.89
C TYR A 706 17.95 12.72 -18.81
N GLY A 707 16.63 12.88 -18.79
CA GLY A 707 15.67 11.76 -18.80
C GLY A 707 15.79 10.90 -20.05
N ASN A 708 15.94 11.53 -21.24
CA ASN A 708 16.11 10.84 -22.51
C ASN A 708 17.46 10.10 -22.57
N GLU A 709 18.55 10.69 -22.02
CA GLU A 709 19.85 10.02 -21.91
C GLU A 709 19.77 8.77 -21.03
N ILE A 710 19.08 8.86 -19.88
CA ILE A 710 18.83 7.69 -19.04
C ILE A 710 18.00 6.63 -19.76
N ALA A 711 16.99 7.04 -20.57
CA ALA A 711 16.20 6.11 -21.36
C ALA A 711 17.10 5.29 -22.30
N ASP A 712 17.97 5.95 -23.04
CA ASP A 712 18.89 5.30 -23.98
C ASP A 712 19.87 4.33 -23.30
N GLU A 713 20.43 4.73 -22.16
CA GLU A 713 21.36 3.89 -21.39
C GLU A 713 20.67 2.71 -20.71
N SER A 714 19.42 2.89 -20.27
CA SER A 714 18.76 1.95 -19.38
C SER A 714 17.95 0.86 -20.10
N ILE A 715 17.44 1.10 -21.31
CA ILE A 715 16.56 0.15 -22.02
C ILE A 715 17.25 -1.21 -22.19
N ALA A 716 18.52 -1.21 -22.61
CA ALA A 716 19.29 -2.44 -22.77
C ALA A 716 19.51 -3.17 -21.43
N SER A 717 19.73 -2.42 -20.36
CA SER A 717 19.88 -2.97 -19.00
C SER A 717 18.57 -3.55 -18.48
N TYR A 718 17.45 -2.88 -18.68
CA TYR A 718 16.13 -3.40 -18.28
C TYR A 718 15.74 -4.65 -19.05
N LYS A 719 16.06 -4.68 -20.36
CA LYS A 719 15.88 -5.88 -21.20
C LYS A 719 16.71 -7.06 -20.68
N GLN A 720 17.96 -6.80 -20.29
CA GLN A 720 18.83 -7.83 -19.69
C GLN A 720 18.26 -8.30 -18.33
N THR A 721 17.79 -7.40 -17.48
CA THR A 721 17.18 -7.75 -16.20
C THR A 721 15.98 -8.68 -16.38
N CYS A 722 15.16 -8.43 -17.40
CA CYS A 722 14.03 -9.33 -17.72
C CYS A 722 14.50 -10.72 -18.15
N MET A 723 15.56 -10.79 -18.98
CA MET A 723 16.14 -12.07 -19.41
C MET A 723 16.76 -12.84 -18.23
N ASP A 724 17.46 -12.14 -17.34
CA ASP A 724 18.07 -12.73 -16.13
C ASP A 724 16.99 -13.25 -15.15
N ALA A 725 15.82 -12.63 -15.11
CA ALA A 725 14.65 -13.11 -14.37
C ALA A 725 13.97 -14.33 -15.04
N GLY A 726 14.41 -14.73 -16.23
CA GLY A 726 13.90 -15.89 -16.97
C GLY A 726 12.81 -15.57 -17.98
N CYS A 727 12.60 -14.29 -18.32
CA CYS A 727 11.71 -13.92 -19.42
C CYS A 727 12.31 -14.26 -20.78
N GLU A 728 11.49 -14.80 -21.66
CA GLU A 728 11.81 -15.03 -23.07
C GLU A 728 11.26 -13.89 -23.93
N ILE A 729 12.14 -13.28 -24.74
CA ILE A 729 11.78 -12.16 -25.60
C ILE A 729 11.39 -12.69 -26.97
N ILE A 730 10.18 -12.34 -27.42
CA ILE A 730 9.63 -12.74 -28.72
C ILE A 730 9.57 -11.50 -29.62
N THR A 731 10.29 -11.57 -30.74
CA THR A 731 10.18 -10.56 -31.81
C THR A 731 9.15 -11.06 -32.84
N LEU A 732 8.19 -10.21 -33.18
CA LEU A 732 7.14 -10.55 -34.13
C LEU A 732 7.64 -10.46 -35.59
N ASP A 733 7.12 -11.34 -36.42
CA ASP A 733 7.34 -11.30 -37.86
C ASP A 733 6.69 -10.06 -38.49
N ASP A 734 7.21 -9.58 -39.65
CA ASP A 734 6.77 -8.33 -40.27
C ASP A 734 5.32 -8.37 -40.75
N ASP A 735 4.81 -9.53 -41.15
CA ASP A 735 3.42 -9.72 -41.51
C ASP A 735 2.47 -9.56 -40.31
N VAL A 736 2.90 -9.93 -39.09
CA VAL A 736 2.15 -9.73 -37.86
C VAL A 736 2.18 -8.25 -37.45
N LYS A 737 3.34 -7.59 -37.60
CA LYS A 737 3.46 -6.14 -37.36
C LYS A 737 2.54 -5.34 -38.28
N GLU A 738 2.39 -5.76 -39.56
CA GLU A 738 1.47 -5.09 -40.48
C GLU A 738 0.02 -5.29 -40.08
N GLN A 739 -0.34 -6.49 -39.59
CA GLN A 739 -1.67 -6.73 -39.02
C GLN A 739 -1.95 -5.87 -37.78
N LEU A 740 -0.94 -5.61 -36.92
CA LEU A 740 -1.04 -4.68 -35.79
C LEU A 740 -1.38 -3.26 -36.26
N LYS A 741 -0.73 -2.78 -37.33
CA LYS A 741 -0.99 -1.48 -37.95
C LYS A 741 -2.40 -1.39 -38.55
N GLU A 742 -2.84 -2.42 -39.27
CA GLU A 742 -4.22 -2.45 -39.78
C GLU A 742 -5.26 -2.32 -38.67
N LYS A 743 -5.05 -3.01 -37.54
CA LYS A 743 -5.96 -2.94 -36.38
C LYS A 743 -5.90 -1.60 -35.65
N ALA A 744 -4.81 -0.85 -35.78
CA ALA A 744 -4.66 0.49 -35.21
C ALA A 744 -5.66 1.49 -35.81
N GLN A 745 -6.14 1.27 -37.05
CA GLN A 745 -7.05 2.19 -37.74
C GLN A 745 -8.28 2.54 -36.90
N ILE A 746 -8.78 1.61 -36.10
CA ILE A 746 -9.92 1.88 -35.20
C ILE A 746 -9.63 3.02 -34.22
N VAL A 747 -8.39 3.13 -33.75
CA VAL A 747 -8.00 4.20 -32.83
C VAL A 747 -7.86 5.52 -33.57
N TYR A 748 -7.25 5.52 -34.76
CA TYR A 748 -7.17 6.72 -35.61
C TYR A 748 -8.55 7.29 -35.90
N ASP A 749 -9.50 6.42 -36.25
CA ASP A 749 -10.90 6.84 -36.52
C ASP A 749 -11.57 7.40 -35.26
N MET A 750 -11.30 6.83 -34.10
CA MET A 750 -11.80 7.31 -32.79
C MET A 750 -11.21 8.68 -32.45
N VAL A 751 -9.90 8.87 -32.61
CA VAL A 751 -9.19 10.11 -32.30
C VAL A 751 -9.70 11.22 -33.25
N ARG A 752 -9.78 10.96 -34.59
CA ARG A 752 -10.35 11.89 -35.58
C ARG A 752 -11.77 12.30 -35.25
N LYS A 753 -12.60 11.34 -34.86
CA LYS A 753 -13.98 11.61 -34.45
C LYS A 753 -14.08 12.53 -33.25
N ASN A 754 -13.17 12.38 -32.29
CA ASN A 754 -13.23 13.11 -31.01
C ASN A 754 -12.53 14.47 -31.09
N LEU A 755 -11.43 14.59 -31.82
CA LEU A 755 -10.57 15.78 -31.86
C LEU A 755 -10.71 16.58 -33.19
N GLY A 756 -11.28 15.98 -34.22
CA GLY A 756 -11.30 16.51 -35.57
C GLY A 756 -10.12 16.08 -36.43
N ASP A 757 -10.24 16.22 -37.73
CA ASP A 757 -9.22 15.81 -38.69
C ASP A 757 -7.97 16.70 -38.61
N GLU A 758 -8.14 18.01 -38.36
CA GLU A 758 -7.07 19.00 -38.40
C GLU A 758 -5.89 18.65 -37.47
N LEU A 759 -6.17 18.37 -36.19
CA LEU A 759 -5.13 18.06 -35.21
C LEU A 759 -4.43 16.71 -35.48
N VAL A 760 -5.18 15.74 -36.01
CA VAL A 760 -4.64 14.44 -36.38
C VAL A 760 -3.75 14.55 -37.63
N ASP A 761 -4.18 15.30 -38.62
CA ASP A 761 -3.37 15.53 -39.83
C ASP A 761 -2.09 16.30 -39.49
N GLU A 762 -2.15 17.30 -38.59
CA GLU A 762 -0.98 18.04 -38.14
C GLU A 762 0.08 17.17 -37.46
N VAL A 763 -0.33 16.23 -36.58
CA VAL A 763 0.66 15.33 -35.94
C VAL A 763 1.26 14.34 -36.95
N LEU A 764 0.44 13.87 -37.92
CA LEU A 764 0.93 12.99 -39.00
C LEU A 764 1.91 13.73 -39.91
N ASP A 765 1.57 14.95 -40.32
CA ASP A 765 2.46 15.79 -41.11
C ASP A 765 3.78 16.10 -40.36
N ALA A 766 3.71 16.36 -39.06
CA ALA A 766 4.90 16.58 -38.25
C ALA A 766 5.79 15.33 -38.20
N VAL A 767 5.19 14.13 -38.04
CA VAL A 767 5.92 12.85 -38.08
C VAL A 767 6.56 12.60 -39.44
N ASP A 768 5.80 12.83 -40.53
CA ASP A 768 6.30 12.65 -41.92
C ASP A 768 7.47 13.58 -42.22
N GLN A 769 7.35 14.88 -41.87
CA GLN A 769 8.42 15.88 -42.07
C GLN A 769 9.70 15.52 -41.33
N VAL A 770 9.61 15.04 -40.09
CA VAL A 770 10.78 14.59 -39.33
C VAL A 770 11.37 13.32 -39.92
N THR A 771 10.54 12.36 -40.31
CA THR A 771 10.98 11.11 -40.94
C THR A 771 11.70 11.35 -42.27
N GLU A 772 11.18 12.25 -43.09
CA GLU A 772 11.81 12.65 -44.38
C GLU A 772 13.17 13.36 -44.17
N LYS A 773 13.29 14.15 -43.10
CA LYS A 773 14.54 14.86 -42.76
C LYS A 773 15.63 13.90 -42.24
N ASN A 774 15.23 12.83 -41.56
CA ASN A 774 16.15 11.85 -40.98
C ASN A 774 16.59 10.74 -41.95
N ASN A 775 15.86 10.53 -43.07
CA ASN A 775 16.22 9.67 -44.20
C ASN A 775 17.08 10.42 -45.23
#